data_34acb96c4a518bed71ed9b6308f10250
#
_entry.id   34acb96c4a518bed71ed9b6308f10250
#
_cell.length_a   1.000
_cell.length_b   1.000
_cell.length_c   1.000
_cell.angle_alpha   90.00
_cell.angle_beta   90.00
_cell.angle_gamma   90.00
#
_symmetry.space_group_name_H-M   'P 1'
#
loop_
_entity.id
_entity.type
_entity.pdbx_description
1 polymer ?
#
loop_
_entity_poly.entity_id
_entity_poly.type
_entity_poly.pdbx_seq_one_letter_code
_entity_poly.pdbx_strand_id
1 'polypeptide(L)'
;AHALVQQGYDGSHPDSDAYSSIFFQNANNSVRVTDDFMVSVLRDTEFSTRSIVDGRVINTYPAKELLTKLSEATWHCGDPGMQYDSTINRWHTSKNTARINASNPCSEYMFLDDSACNLASLNLLKFAPNGTFDVEAYRHAVDVLITAQEILVDNAGYPTEMIGKNSHDYRPLGLGYANLGALLMAAGLPYDSDAGRDYAACVTAIMCGQAYLQSSRIAELCEPIGPATSTVQTRLGVTNSEDMPGAACPGFYLNREPFLDVIRMHRASVNNINSKNVPAPIYEASKQCWDEALSSGEKHGYRNSQVTVLAPTGTIGFFMDCDTTGIEPDLALIKYKKLVGGGMIKIVNNTVPSALFKLGYTHEQADAIVSYVDATGTIEGAPHIKDDHLAVFDCSFKPAKGTRSIHYMGHLKMMAAAQPFISGAISKTVNLPNSATVEDISEAYMQAWKLGLKAVAVYRDGCKQSQPLSAAGSKTANSTKDDARNAAASAHLAEDNPNGPPRAVRHKLQEERMSVTHKFNIAGHEGYITVGLYPSGEPGELFIKMAKEGSTVSGLMDSFALAVSLAMQHGVPLKVLCEKFAHTRFEPSGWSQNPDIGFAKSIMDYIFRWLQMRFLTGQQQFLFENLRPKPLPSSGETSDMNASTDPSRDPRAEGRDASRDTRTESRDTRAGSIHAADALAGMIDLGDAPSCHVCGSIMVRNGSCYKCMSCGSTSGCS
;
A
#
# COMPACT_ATOMS: atom_id res chain seq x y z
N ALA A 1 -8.88 15.58 15.51
CA ALA A 1 -7.45 15.83 15.79
C ALA A 1 -7.19 17.26 16.25
N HIS A 2 -7.61 18.28 15.50
CA HIS A 2 -7.23 19.68 15.80
C HIS A 2 -7.61 20.10 17.23
N ALA A 3 -8.82 19.79 17.69
CA ALA A 3 -9.26 20.07 19.05
C ALA A 3 -8.46 19.30 20.11
N LEU A 4 -8.06 18.07 19.83
CA LEU A 4 -7.24 17.27 20.73
C LEU A 4 -5.80 17.77 20.78
N VAL A 5 -5.23 18.20 19.65
CA VAL A 5 -3.90 18.82 19.60
C VAL A 5 -3.89 20.13 20.40
N GLN A 6 -4.96 20.93 20.32
CA GLN A 6 -5.11 22.15 21.14
C GLN A 6 -5.19 21.82 22.65
N GLN A 7 -5.65 20.63 23.02
CA GLN A 7 -5.69 20.15 24.40
C GLN A 7 -4.39 19.47 24.85
N GLY A 8 -3.35 19.45 23.99
CA GLY A 8 -2.02 18.92 24.31
C GLY A 8 -1.79 17.45 23.95
N TYR A 9 -2.71 16.80 23.24
CA TYR A 9 -2.47 15.46 22.70
C TYR A 9 -1.50 15.50 21.52
N ASP A 10 -0.69 14.47 21.41
CA ASP A 10 0.25 14.36 20.27
C ASP A 10 -0.50 14.27 18.95
N GLY A 11 -0.15 15.13 18.01
CA GLY A 11 -0.68 15.19 16.64
C GLY A 11 0.40 15.16 15.57
N SER A 12 1.62 14.73 15.93
CA SER A 12 2.78 14.75 15.03
C SER A 12 2.79 13.64 13.99
N HIS A 13 2.00 12.55 14.20
CA HIS A 13 1.95 11.38 13.35
C HIS A 13 0.51 10.95 13.07
N PRO A 14 0.25 10.23 11.94
CA PRO A 14 -1.06 9.61 11.71
C PRO A 14 -1.49 8.61 12.79
N ASP A 15 -0.52 7.98 13.47
CA ASP A 15 -0.74 6.99 14.53
C ASP A 15 -0.67 7.61 15.93
N SER A 16 -0.61 8.94 16.06
CA SER A 16 -0.57 9.64 17.34
C SER A 16 -1.93 9.68 18.02
N ASP A 17 -1.97 9.95 19.32
CA ASP A 17 -3.17 9.94 20.14
C ASP A 17 -4.31 10.82 19.59
N ALA A 18 -3.98 12.00 19.04
CA ALA A 18 -4.96 12.91 18.46
C ALA A 18 -5.60 12.35 17.19
N TYR A 19 -4.85 11.56 16.38
CA TYR A 19 -5.34 10.98 15.14
C TYR A 19 -5.95 9.60 15.36
N SER A 20 -5.40 8.76 16.22
CA SER A 20 -5.94 7.42 16.51
C SER A 20 -7.38 7.44 17.05
N SER A 21 -7.80 8.56 17.66
CA SER A 21 -9.17 8.76 18.16
C SER A 21 -10.19 9.16 17.07
N ILE A 22 -9.75 9.46 15.84
CA ILE A 22 -10.64 9.88 14.75
C ILE A 22 -11.11 8.67 13.97
N PHE A 23 -12.43 8.54 13.78
CA PHE A 23 -13.02 7.50 12.97
C PHE A 23 -12.78 7.74 11.47
N PHE A 24 -12.77 6.67 10.67
CA PHE A 24 -12.72 6.66 9.20
C PHE A 24 -11.43 7.23 8.57
N GLN A 25 -10.33 7.35 9.30
CA GLN A 25 -9.06 7.85 8.75
C GLN A 25 -8.42 6.94 7.69
N ASN A 26 -8.68 5.63 7.76
CA ASN A 26 -8.12 4.63 6.86
C ASN A 26 -9.07 4.29 5.69
N ALA A 27 -10.03 5.16 5.42
CA ALA A 27 -10.95 5.03 4.29
C ALA A 27 -10.69 6.18 3.30
N ASN A 28 -10.56 5.83 2.01
CA ASN A 28 -10.61 6.80 0.92
C ASN A 28 -12.07 6.96 0.51
N ASN A 29 -12.67 8.10 0.84
CA ASN A 29 -14.06 8.36 0.54
C ASN A 29 -14.20 9.04 -0.82
N SER A 30 -15.15 8.56 -1.63
CA SER A 30 -15.50 9.17 -2.92
C SER A 30 -17.01 9.32 -3.02
N VAL A 31 -17.44 10.41 -3.63
CA VAL A 31 -18.85 10.62 -4.00
C VAL A 31 -19.00 10.37 -5.49
N ARG A 32 -19.94 9.50 -5.85
CA ARG A 32 -20.25 9.19 -7.24
C ARG A 32 -21.46 10.01 -7.70
N VAL A 33 -21.28 10.78 -8.78
CA VAL A 33 -22.28 11.69 -9.34
C VAL A 33 -22.62 11.33 -10.79
N THR A 34 -23.88 11.59 -11.18
CA THR A 34 -24.36 11.41 -12.56
C THR A 34 -24.24 12.69 -13.34
N ASP A 35 -24.38 12.60 -14.70
CA ASP A 35 -24.48 13.77 -15.57
C ASP A 35 -25.70 14.65 -15.18
N ASP A 36 -26.82 14.06 -14.76
CA ASP A 36 -27.98 14.79 -14.28
C ASP A 36 -27.68 15.70 -13.10
N PHE A 37 -26.90 15.18 -12.12
CA PHE A 37 -26.44 16.00 -10.99
C PHE A 37 -25.58 17.18 -11.47
N MET A 38 -24.61 16.93 -12.32
CA MET A 38 -23.67 17.95 -12.80
C MET A 38 -24.37 18.99 -13.66
N VAL A 39 -25.36 18.58 -14.47
CA VAL A 39 -26.21 19.48 -15.22
C VAL A 39 -27.09 20.32 -14.29
N SER A 40 -27.63 19.73 -13.22
CA SER A 40 -28.41 20.47 -12.22
C SER A 40 -27.57 21.53 -11.52
N VAL A 41 -26.31 21.22 -11.21
CA VAL A 41 -25.36 22.21 -10.68
C VAL A 41 -25.14 23.38 -11.66
N LEU A 42 -24.90 23.05 -12.94
CA LEU A 42 -24.72 24.09 -13.99
C LEU A 42 -25.93 25.01 -14.15
N ARG A 43 -27.11 24.44 -14.04
CA ARG A 43 -28.37 25.16 -14.23
C ARG A 43 -28.87 25.83 -12.95
N ASP A 44 -28.21 25.64 -11.83
CA ASP A 44 -28.59 26.08 -10.48
C ASP A 44 -30.02 25.61 -10.13
N THR A 45 -30.28 24.32 -10.34
CA THR A 45 -31.59 23.69 -10.11
C THR A 45 -31.48 22.66 -8.98
N GLU A 46 -32.63 22.13 -8.56
CA GLU A 46 -32.72 21.07 -7.58
C GLU A 46 -32.29 19.71 -8.14
N PHE A 47 -31.74 18.88 -7.27
CA PHE A 47 -31.42 17.47 -7.48
C PHE A 47 -32.10 16.60 -6.43
N SER A 48 -32.77 15.53 -6.86
CA SER A 48 -33.49 14.62 -5.97
C SER A 48 -32.75 13.29 -5.83
N THR A 49 -32.51 12.86 -4.59
CA THR A 49 -32.10 11.49 -4.29
C THR A 49 -33.30 10.55 -4.36
N ARG A 50 -33.08 9.32 -4.84
CA ARG A 50 -34.14 8.34 -5.08
C ARG A 50 -33.84 7.03 -4.39
N SER A 51 -34.88 6.36 -3.93
CA SER A 51 -34.80 4.99 -3.40
C SER A 51 -34.33 4.04 -4.52
N ILE A 52 -33.39 3.18 -4.21
CA ILE A 52 -32.91 2.16 -5.15
C ILE A 52 -33.97 1.07 -5.38
N VAL A 53 -34.84 0.84 -4.41
CA VAL A 53 -35.84 -0.25 -4.45
C VAL A 53 -37.02 0.09 -5.37
N ASP A 54 -37.53 1.29 -5.26
CA ASP A 54 -38.80 1.69 -5.90
C ASP A 54 -38.73 3.01 -6.72
N GLY A 55 -37.56 3.66 -6.76
CA GLY A 55 -37.33 4.89 -7.52
C GLY A 55 -37.99 6.14 -6.95
N ARG A 56 -38.73 6.06 -5.82
CA ARG A 56 -39.37 7.24 -5.22
C ARG A 56 -38.34 8.26 -4.76
N VAL A 57 -38.70 9.54 -4.85
CA VAL A 57 -37.90 10.64 -4.31
C VAL A 57 -37.87 10.52 -2.80
N ILE A 58 -36.64 10.54 -2.24
CA ILE A 58 -36.37 10.52 -0.79
C ILE A 58 -36.23 11.97 -0.31
N ASN A 59 -35.29 12.70 -0.89
CA ASN A 59 -35.03 14.10 -0.54
C ASN A 59 -34.69 14.89 -1.82
N THR A 60 -34.94 16.22 -1.76
CA THR A 60 -34.58 17.16 -2.81
C THR A 60 -33.67 18.22 -2.20
N TYR A 61 -32.60 18.58 -2.90
CA TYR A 61 -31.60 19.54 -2.49
C TYR A 61 -31.24 20.49 -3.62
N PRO A 62 -30.89 21.76 -3.36
CA PRO A 62 -30.22 22.60 -4.35
C PRO A 62 -28.88 21.93 -4.75
N ALA A 63 -28.72 21.56 -6.02
CA ALA A 63 -27.58 20.80 -6.50
C ALA A 63 -26.25 21.53 -6.24
N LYS A 64 -26.24 22.85 -6.40
CA LYS A 64 -25.06 23.69 -6.15
C LYS A 64 -24.60 23.70 -4.70
N GLU A 65 -25.57 23.71 -3.76
CA GLU A 65 -25.23 23.61 -2.32
C GLU A 65 -24.58 22.25 -1.97
N LEU A 66 -25.06 21.16 -2.58
CA LEU A 66 -24.43 19.85 -2.38
C LEU A 66 -22.98 19.83 -2.90
N LEU A 67 -22.73 20.39 -4.10
CA LEU A 67 -21.37 20.49 -4.63
C LEU A 67 -20.49 21.37 -3.74
N THR A 68 -21.01 22.48 -3.22
CA THR A 68 -20.28 23.34 -2.28
C THR A 68 -19.90 22.59 -1.02
N LYS A 69 -20.82 21.82 -0.40
CA LYS A 69 -20.51 20.99 0.79
C LYS A 69 -19.44 19.93 0.52
N LEU A 70 -19.47 19.29 -0.66
CA LEU A 70 -18.43 18.36 -1.07
C LEU A 70 -17.08 19.07 -1.20
N SER A 71 -17.06 20.23 -1.83
CA SER A 71 -15.86 21.03 -2.02
C SER A 71 -15.29 21.58 -0.72
N GLU A 72 -16.13 21.98 0.24
CA GLU A 72 -15.74 22.39 1.59
C GLU A 72 -15.08 21.23 2.34
N ALA A 73 -15.67 20.03 2.31
CA ALA A 73 -15.09 18.84 2.94
C ALA A 73 -13.70 18.54 2.35
N THR A 74 -13.59 18.56 1.02
CA THR A 74 -12.31 18.33 0.33
C THR A 74 -11.30 19.44 0.62
N TRP A 75 -11.72 20.68 0.74
CA TRP A 75 -10.85 21.79 1.11
C TRP A 75 -10.25 21.59 2.50
N HIS A 76 -11.02 21.05 3.45
CA HIS A 76 -10.57 20.80 4.82
C HIS A 76 -9.65 19.58 4.97
N CYS A 77 -9.90 18.48 4.26
CA CYS A 77 -9.19 17.22 4.53
C CYS A 77 -8.74 16.43 3.28
N GLY A 78 -9.01 16.91 2.05
CA GLY A 78 -8.68 16.22 0.81
C GLY A 78 -9.65 15.09 0.44
N ASP A 79 -10.72 14.89 1.20
CA ASP A 79 -11.79 13.93 0.96
C ASP A 79 -13.16 14.66 0.99
N PRO A 80 -14.17 14.21 0.23
CA PRO A 80 -14.19 13.04 -0.67
C PRO A 80 -13.56 13.34 -2.04
N GLY A 81 -13.05 12.28 -2.70
CA GLY A 81 -12.81 12.32 -4.15
C GLY A 81 -14.14 12.30 -4.91
N MET A 82 -14.12 12.64 -6.21
CA MET A 82 -15.32 12.62 -7.05
C MET A 82 -15.20 11.59 -8.18
N GLN A 83 -16.28 10.84 -8.43
CA GLN A 83 -16.40 9.86 -9.51
C GLN A 83 -17.60 10.21 -10.38
N TYR A 84 -17.41 10.16 -11.70
CA TYR A 84 -18.45 10.53 -12.69
C TYR A 84 -19.10 9.28 -13.27
N ASP A 85 -20.18 8.85 -12.67
CA ASP A 85 -20.90 7.60 -12.96
C ASP A 85 -21.25 7.42 -14.43
N SER A 86 -21.77 8.46 -15.06
CA SER A 86 -22.17 8.41 -16.47
C SER A 86 -20.99 8.17 -17.40
N THR A 87 -19.85 8.82 -17.14
CA THR A 87 -18.60 8.60 -17.88
C THR A 87 -18.05 7.21 -17.65
N ILE A 88 -18.01 6.74 -16.39
CA ILE A 88 -17.53 5.41 -16.03
C ILE A 88 -18.31 4.35 -16.81
N ASN A 89 -19.64 4.39 -16.74
CA ASN A 89 -20.49 3.40 -17.39
C ASN A 89 -20.55 3.55 -18.93
N ARG A 90 -20.22 4.73 -19.49
CA ARG A 90 -20.05 4.91 -20.93
C ARG A 90 -18.88 4.08 -21.49
N TRP A 91 -17.79 3.98 -20.77
CA TRP A 91 -16.60 3.22 -21.15
C TRP A 91 -16.56 1.76 -20.63
N HIS A 92 -17.70 1.28 -20.12
CA HIS A 92 -17.80 -0.09 -19.58
C HIS A 92 -17.95 -1.13 -20.69
N THR A 93 -17.07 -2.13 -20.72
CA THR A 93 -17.09 -3.21 -21.71
C THR A 93 -18.19 -4.26 -21.43
N SER A 94 -18.60 -4.42 -20.18
CA SER A 94 -19.53 -5.47 -19.73
C SER A 94 -20.93 -4.94 -19.38
N LYS A 95 -21.45 -3.99 -20.17
CA LYS A 95 -22.72 -3.28 -19.92
C LYS A 95 -23.94 -4.19 -19.84
N ASN A 96 -23.97 -5.29 -20.63
CA ASN A 96 -25.07 -6.25 -20.60
C ASN A 96 -25.06 -7.11 -19.34
N THR A 97 -23.97 -7.18 -18.61
CA THR A 97 -23.89 -7.93 -17.36
C THR A 97 -24.47 -7.13 -16.20
N ALA A 98 -23.88 -6.02 -15.85
CA ALA A 98 -24.30 -5.12 -14.79
C ALA A 98 -23.62 -3.74 -14.96
N ARG A 99 -24.04 -2.78 -14.14
CA ARG A 99 -23.36 -1.47 -14.03
C ARG A 99 -22.10 -1.59 -13.17
N ILE A 100 -21.19 -0.66 -13.37
CA ILE A 100 -20.09 -0.41 -12.42
C ILE A 100 -20.64 0.49 -11.31
N ASN A 101 -20.70 -0.04 -10.07
CA ASN A 101 -21.28 0.67 -8.93
C ASN A 101 -20.22 1.28 -8.01
N ALA A 102 -19.01 0.72 -7.96
CA ALA A 102 -17.95 1.13 -7.04
C ALA A 102 -16.56 1.09 -7.70
N SER A 103 -15.55 1.45 -6.96
CA SER A 103 -14.14 1.35 -7.34
C SER A 103 -13.31 0.86 -6.16
N ASN A 104 -12.03 0.57 -6.41
CA ASN A 104 -11.03 0.49 -5.34
C ASN A 104 -10.80 1.88 -4.68
N PRO A 105 -10.10 1.96 -3.54
CA PRO A 105 -9.89 3.21 -2.80
C PRO A 105 -9.25 4.34 -3.62
N CYS A 106 -8.31 4.01 -4.51
CA CYS A 106 -7.60 5.01 -5.33
C CYS A 106 -8.29 5.33 -6.67
N SER A 107 -9.47 4.73 -6.92
CA SER A 107 -10.36 5.01 -8.06
C SER A 107 -9.80 4.66 -9.45
N GLU A 108 -8.73 3.87 -9.57
CA GLU A 108 -8.25 3.39 -10.87
C GLU A 108 -8.95 2.13 -11.36
N TYR A 109 -9.41 1.27 -10.45
CA TYR A 109 -10.12 0.06 -10.84
C TYR A 109 -11.63 0.29 -10.85
N MET A 110 -12.20 0.34 -12.05
CA MET A 110 -13.61 0.56 -12.32
C MET A 110 -14.15 -0.62 -13.12
N PHE A 111 -14.76 -1.59 -12.44
CA PHE A 111 -15.29 -2.80 -13.06
C PHE A 111 -16.52 -3.32 -12.28
N LEU A 112 -16.99 -4.52 -12.64
CA LEU A 112 -18.13 -5.19 -11.99
C LEU A 112 -17.87 -5.41 -10.49
N ASP A 113 -18.95 -5.42 -9.71
CA ASP A 113 -18.91 -5.84 -8.31
C ASP A 113 -18.43 -7.29 -8.21
N ASP A 114 -17.92 -7.67 -7.04
CA ASP A 114 -17.35 -9.01 -6.80
C ASP A 114 -16.31 -9.42 -7.85
N SER A 115 -15.37 -8.55 -8.13
CA SER A 115 -14.23 -8.82 -9.01
C SER A 115 -12.93 -8.36 -8.37
N ALA A 116 -11.80 -8.82 -8.90
CA ALA A 116 -10.47 -8.45 -8.45
C ALA A 116 -9.60 -8.03 -9.63
N CYS A 117 -8.59 -7.20 -9.34
CA CYS A 117 -7.63 -6.73 -10.32
C CYS A 117 -6.22 -7.12 -9.88
N ASN A 118 -5.51 -7.87 -10.71
CA ASN A 118 -4.07 -8.02 -10.51
C ASN A 118 -3.34 -6.87 -11.22
N LEU A 119 -2.39 -6.25 -10.52
CA LEU A 119 -1.72 -5.04 -10.97
C LEU A 119 -0.28 -5.31 -11.43
N ALA A 120 0.12 -4.63 -12.50
CA ALA A 120 1.51 -4.51 -12.92
C ALA A 120 1.75 -3.09 -13.45
N SER A 121 2.98 -2.59 -13.37
CA SER A 121 3.33 -1.27 -13.89
C SER A 121 4.71 -1.26 -14.54
N LEU A 122 4.80 -0.60 -15.69
CA LEU A 122 6.01 -0.41 -16.48
C LEU A 122 6.70 0.90 -16.09
N ASN A 123 8.03 0.88 -15.86
CA ASN A 123 8.80 2.12 -15.71
C ASN A 123 9.10 2.71 -17.09
N LEU A 124 8.35 3.74 -17.50
CA LEU A 124 8.42 4.34 -18.84
C LEU A 124 9.81 4.85 -19.21
N LEU A 125 10.55 5.42 -18.28
CA LEU A 125 11.88 5.96 -18.56
C LEU A 125 12.89 4.90 -19.02
N LYS A 126 12.69 3.64 -18.62
CA LYS A 126 13.57 2.52 -19.04
C LYS A 126 13.42 2.17 -20.52
N PHE A 127 12.35 2.62 -21.18
CA PHE A 127 12.16 2.47 -22.62
C PHE A 127 12.73 3.67 -23.42
N ALA A 128 13.37 4.62 -22.77
CA ALA A 128 14.03 5.75 -23.43
C ALA A 128 15.48 5.95 -22.95
N PRO A 129 16.33 4.89 -22.94
CA PRO A 129 17.68 4.97 -22.34
C PRO A 129 18.58 5.99 -23.03
N ASN A 130 18.37 6.27 -24.32
CA ASN A 130 19.13 7.20 -25.13
C ASN A 130 18.32 8.44 -25.53
N GLY A 131 17.28 8.78 -24.77
CA GLY A 131 16.40 9.92 -25.06
C GLY A 131 15.45 9.71 -26.26
N THR A 132 15.41 8.49 -26.82
CA THR A 132 14.44 8.07 -27.85
C THR A 132 13.63 6.89 -27.32
N PHE A 133 12.31 6.99 -27.42
CA PHE A 133 11.42 5.96 -26.90
C PHE A 133 11.41 4.73 -27.81
N ASP A 134 11.78 3.58 -27.25
CA ASP A 134 11.78 2.28 -27.94
C ASP A 134 10.38 1.67 -27.91
N VAL A 135 9.65 1.85 -29.00
CA VAL A 135 8.27 1.40 -29.16
C VAL A 135 8.21 -0.14 -29.20
N GLU A 136 9.16 -0.81 -29.82
CA GLU A 136 9.15 -2.28 -29.97
C GLU A 136 9.39 -2.96 -28.63
N ALA A 137 10.41 -2.52 -27.90
CA ALA A 137 10.67 -3.02 -26.54
C ALA A 137 9.46 -2.78 -25.62
N TYR A 138 8.80 -1.61 -25.74
CA TYR A 138 7.63 -1.28 -24.94
C TYR A 138 6.43 -2.19 -25.26
N ARG A 139 6.10 -2.39 -26.55
CA ARG A 139 5.05 -3.32 -27.00
C ARG A 139 5.32 -4.74 -26.51
N HIS A 140 6.57 -5.21 -26.65
CA HIS A 140 6.96 -6.55 -26.19
C HIS A 140 6.80 -6.71 -24.68
N ALA A 141 7.20 -5.71 -23.89
CA ALA A 141 7.00 -5.74 -22.44
C ALA A 141 5.52 -5.80 -22.05
N VAL A 142 4.63 -5.08 -22.78
CA VAL A 142 3.18 -5.18 -22.61
C VAL A 142 2.69 -6.60 -22.90
N ASP A 143 3.13 -7.22 -24.00
CA ASP A 143 2.73 -8.59 -24.36
C ASP A 143 3.11 -9.61 -23.26
N VAL A 144 4.34 -9.51 -22.74
CA VAL A 144 4.83 -10.38 -21.66
C VAL A 144 4.01 -10.19 -20.39
N LEU A 145 3.76 -8.94 -19.98
CA LEU A 145 3.04 -8.66 -18.73
C LEU A 145 1.56 -9.03 -18.81
N ILE A 146 0.87 -8.78 -19.94
CA ILE A 146 -0.52 -9.22 -20.12
C ILE A 146 -0.61 -10.74 -20.06
N THR A 147 0.33 -11.46 -20.69
CA THR A 147 0.38 -12.92 -20.61
C THR A 147 0.61 -13.40 -19.18
N ALA A 148 1.56 -12.79 -18.46
CA ALA A 148 1.83 -13.14 -17.06
C ALA A 148 0.62 -12.87 -16.16
N GLN A 149 -0.04 -11.70 -16.31
CA GLN A 149 -1.24 -11.36 -15.55
C GLN A 149 -2.42 -12.30 -15.87
N GLU A 150 -2.57 -12.72 -17.13
CA GLU A 150 -3.60 -13.68 -17.55
C GLU A 150 -3.39 -15.05 -16.86
N ILE A 151 -2.15 -15.53 -16.79
CA ILE A 151 -1.80 -16.75 -16.05
C ILE A 151 -2.13 -16.61 -14.56
N LEU A 152 -1.89 -15.44 -13.98
CA LEU A 152 -2.18 -15.17 -12.57
C LEU A 152 -3.67 -15.22 -12.25
N VAL A 153 -4.58 -14.92 -13.20
CA VAL A 153 -6.03 -15.00 -12.94
C VAL A 153 -6.44 -16.39 -12.47
N ASP A 154 -5.91 -17.44 -13.09
CA ASP A 154 -6.26 -18.81 -12.74
C ASP A 154 -5.47 -19.37 -11.53
N ASN A 155 -4.31 -18.79 -11.23
CA ASN A 155 -3.44 -19.24 -10.15
C ASN A 155 -3.56 -18.41 -8.86
N ALA A 156 -4.33 -17.32 -8.88
CA ALA A 156 -4.51 -16.46 -7.71
C ALA A 156 -5.52 -17.04 -6.73
N GLY A 157 -5.29 -16.80 -5.45
CA GLY A 157 -6.30 -17.00 -4.40
C GLY A 157 -7.20 -15.76 -4.30
N TYR A 158 -8.51 -15.97 -4.19
CA TYR A 158 -9.50 -14.89 -4.09
C TYR A 158 -10.17 -14.89 -2.72
N PRO A 159 -10.51 -13.71 -2.14
CA PRO A 159 -11.04 -13.61 -0.79
C PRO A 159 -12.45 -14.19 -0.63
N THR A 160 -13.24 -14.25 -1.70
CA THR A 160 -14.56 -14.88 -1.71
C THR A 160 -14.74 -15.72 -2.98
N GLU A 161 -15.61 -16.71 -2.91
CA GLU A 161 -15.93 -17.58 -4.04
C GLU A 161 -16.50 -16.79 -5.23
N MET A 162 -17.34 -15.78 -4.97
CA MET A 162 -17.95 -14.96 -6.01
C MET A 162 -16.90 -14.10 -6.74
N ILE A 163 -15.94 -13.51 -6.01
CA ILE A 163 -14.82 -12.78 -6.62
C ILE A 163 -14.00 -13.72 -7.52
N GLY A 164 -13.71 -14.96 -7.06
CA GLY A 164 -13.01 -15.95 -7.86
C GLY A 164 -13.76 -16.28 -9.15
N LYS A 165 -15.06 -16.55 -9.07
CA LYS A 165 -15.91 -16.86 -10.23
C LYS A 165 -16.01 -15.71 -11.22
N ASN A 166 -16.26 -14.48 -10.74
CA ASN A 166 -16.32 -13.29 -11.62
C ASN A 166 -14.96 -12.97 -12.23
N SER A 167 -13.88 -13.14 -11.45
CA SER A 167 -12.52 -12.96 -11.98
C SER A 167 -12.22 -13.99 -13.09
N HIS A 168 -12.70 -15.22 -12.98
CA HIS A 168 -12.58 -16.22 -14.02
C HIS A 168 -13.44 -15.88 -15.26
N ASP A 169 -14.70 -15.47 -15.08
CA ASP A 169 -15.63 -15.21 -16.18
C ASP A 169 -15.31 -13.95 -17.01
N TYR A 170 -14.70 -12.93 -16.38
CA TYR A 170 -14.40 -11.64 -17.00
C TYR A 170 -12.91 -11.33 -17.12
N ARG A 171 -12.05 -11.98 -16.36
CA ARG A 171 -10.58 -11.92 -16.39
C ARG A 171 -10.01 -10.48 -16.43
N PRO A 172 -10.45 -9.58 -15.52
CA PRO A 172 -10.01 -8.20 -15.54
C PRO A 172 -8.56 -8.07 -15.06
N LEU A 173 -7.77 -7.29 -15.80
CA LEU A 173 -6.37 -7.00 -15.52
C LEU A 173 -6.16 -5.50 -15.30
N GLY A 174 -5.04 -5.13 -14.67
CA GLY A 174 -4.68 -3.76 -14.36
C GLY A 174 -3.23 -3.45 -14.70
N LEU A 175 -2.84 -3.54 -15.98
CA LEU A 175 -1.54 -3.07 -16.43
C LEU A 175 -1.53 -1.54 -16.49
N GLY A 176 -0.49 -0.93 -15.91
CA GLY A 176 -0.25 0.50 -15.94
C GLY A 176 1.21 0.86 -16.18
N TYR A 177 1.54 2.09 -15.87
CA TYR A 177 2.91 2.58 -15.92
C TYR A 177 3.22 3.53 -14.76
N ALA A 178 4.50 3.76 -14.54
CA ALA A 178 5.05 4.79 -13.67
C ALA A 178 6.06 5.63 -14.43
N ASN A 179 6.47 6.75 -13.82
CA ASN A 179 7.56 7.58 -14.32
C ASN A 179 7.23 8.40 -15.59
N LEU A 180 5.94 8.72 -15.82
CA LEU A 180 5.55 9.57 -16.94
C LEU A 180 6.16 10.98 -16.83
N GLY A 181 6.09 11.60 -15.65
CA GLY A 181 6.66 12.93 -15.43
C GLY A 181 8.15 12.98 -15.74
N ALA A 182 8.91 11.97 -15.32
CA ALA A 182 10.34 11.85 -15.62
C ALA A 182 10.59 11.61 -17.12
N LEU A 183 9.78 10.77 -17.78
CA LEU A 183 9.92 10.56 -19.24
C LEU A 183 9.73 11.86 -20.02
N LEU A 184 8.70 12.65 -19.69
CA LEU A 184 8.45 13.94 -20.34
C LEU A 184 9.60 14.93 -20.07
N MET A 185 10.06 15.03 -18.83
CA MET A 185 11.19 15.87 -18.44
C MET A 185 12.46 15.46 -19.21
N ALA A 186 12.80 14.18 -19.28
CA ALA A 186 13.95 13.66 -20.04
C ALA A 186 13.83 13.92 -21.55
N ALA A 187 12.61 13.94 -22.07
CA ALA A 187 12.33 14.32 -23.46
C ALA A 187 12.39 15.84 -23.72
N GLY A 188 12.59 16.67 -22.68
CA GLY A 188 12.56 18.13 -22.77
C GLY A 188 11.15 18.70 -22.96
N LEU A 189 10.11 17.97 -22.58
CA LEU A 189 8.73 18.35 -22.73
C LEU A 189 8.12 18.81 -21.39
N PRO A 190 7.56 20.03 -21.29
CA PRO A 190 6.84 20.44 -20.10
C PRO A 190 5.63 19.53 -19.87
N TYR A 191 5.41 19.10 -18.61
CA TYR A 191 4.25 18.29 -18.23
C TYR A 191 2.93 19.01 -18.58
N ASP A 192 2.84 20.32 -18.33
CA ASP A 192 1.67 21.14 -18.66
C ASP A 192 1.88 21.82 -20.02
N SER A 193 2.03 21.02 -21.07
CA SER A 193 2.06 21.48 -22.46
C SER A 193 1.22 20.58 -23.36
N ASP A 194 0.78 21.07 -24.50
CA ASP A 194 0.07 20.25 -25.48
C ASP A 194 0.95 19.12 -26.01
N ALA A 195 2.22 19.40 -26.26
CA ALA A 195 3.17 18.38 -26.71
C ALA A 195 3.41 17.29 -25.65
N GLY A 196 3.53 17.66 -24.38
CA GLY A 196 3.62 16.69 -23.27
C GLY A 196 2.37 15.82 -23.17
N ARG A 197 1.18 16.40 -23.30
CA ARG A 197 -0.11 15.70 -23.28
C ARG A 197 -0.28 14.75 -24.47
N ASP A 198 0.03 15.20 -25.68
CA ASP A 198 -0.06 14.36 -26.89
C ASP A 198 0.94 13.19 -26.83
N TYR A 199 2.14 13.42 -26.31
CA TYR A 199 3.14 12.37 -26.08
C TYR A 199 2.64 11.33 -25.07
N ALA A 200 2.11 11.77 -23.93
CA ALA A 200 1.53 10.91 -22.89
C ALA A 200 0.33 10.11 -23.44
N ALA A 201 -0.53 10.75 -24.22
CA ALA A 201 -1.67 10.10 -24.87
C ALA A 201 -1.22 8.96 -25.81
N CYS A 202 -0.19 9.20 -26.64
CA CYS A 202 0.34 8.17 -27.54
C CYS A 202 0.95 6.98 -26.77
N VAL A 203 1.77 7.23 -25.75
CA VAL A 203 2.37 6.16 -24.93
C VAL A 203 1.28 5.35 -24.23
N THR A 204 0.23 6.00 -23.71
CA THR A 204 -0.91 5.33 -23.09
C THR A 204 -1.73 4.54 -24.13
N ALA A 205 -1.93 5.09 -25.33
CA ALA A 205 -2.63 4.43 -26.41
C ALA A 205 -1.91 3.15 -26.89
N ILE A 206 -0.57 3.20 -27.01
CA ILE A 206 0.23 2.02 -27.34
C ILE A 206 0.04 0.94 -26.28
N MET A 207 0.17 1.27 -24.98
CA MET A 207 0.02 0.30 -23.91
C MET A 207 -1.33 -0.40 -23.94
N CYS A 208 -2.42 0.35 -23.97
CA CYS A 208 -3.75 -0.24 -23.89
C CYS A 208 -4.16 -0.96 -25.18
N GLY A 209 -3.81 -0.39 -26.36
CA GLY A 209 -4.07 -1.02 -27.65
C GLY A 209 -3.29 -2.34 -27.80
N GLN A 210 -2.01 -2.36 -27.42
CA GLN A 210 -1.18 -3.58 -27.42
C GLN A 210 -1.68 -4.59 -26.39
N ALA A 211 -2.13 -4.15 -25.22
CA ALA A 211 -2.70 -5.03 -24.19
C ALA A 211 -3.97 -5.74 -24.68
N TYR A 212 -4.90 -5.03 -25.34
CA TYR A 212 -6.07 -5.66 -25.96
C TYR A 212 -5.70 -6.54 -27.15
N LEU A 213 -4.71 -6.14 -27.96
CA LEU A 213 -4.21 -7.00 -29.03
C LEU A 213 -3.68 -8.33 -28.48
N GLN A 214 -2.86 -8.27 -27.42
CA GLN A 214 -2.32 -9.49 -26.79
C GLN A 214 -3.43 -10.32 -26.15
N SER A 215 -4.40 -9.68 -25.49
CA SER A 215 -5.58 -10.36 -24.95
C SER A 215 -6.38 -11.10 -26.05
N SER A 216 -6.48 -10.52 -27.24
CA SER A 216 -7.12 -11.18 -28.39
C SER A 216 -6.27 -12.32 -28.97
N ARG A 217 -4.93 -12.17 -29.03
CA ARG A 217 -4.02 -13.27 -29.45
C ARG A 217 -4.09 -14.44 -28.49
N ILE A 218 -4.21 -14.20 -27.18
CA ILE A 218 -4.41 -15.26 -26.18
C ILE A 218 -5.75 -15.97 -26.45
N ALA A 219 -6.82 -15.23 -26.78
CA ALA A 219 -8.12 -15.81 -27.15
C ALA A 219 -8.07 -16.60 -28.47
N GLU A 220 -7.16 -16.26 -29.39
CA GLU A 220 -6.95 -17.01 -30.62
C GLU A 220 -6.22 -18.36 -30.38
N LEU A 221 -5.23 -18.38 -29.47
CA LEU A 221 -4.26 -19.47 -29.31
C LEU A 221 -4.61 -20.45 -28.19
N CYS A 222 -5.39 -20.03 -27.20
CA CYS A 222 -5.71 -20.83 -26.03
C CYS A 222 -6.98 -21.69 -26.25
N GLU A 223 -7.15 -22.68 -25.38
CA GLU A 223 -8.39 -23.45 -25.30
C GLU A 223 -9.52 -22.63 -24.67
N PRO A 224 -10.78 -22.92 -25.09
CA PRO A 224 -11.96 -22.34 -24.44
C PRO A 224 -12.03 -22.65 -22.95
N ILE A 225 -12.57 -21.70 -22.18
CA ILE A 225 -12.86 -21.89 -20.76
C ILE A 225 -14.37 -21.86 -20.54
N GLY A 226 -14.89 -22.77 -19.73
CA GLY A 226 -16.29 -22.81 -19.35
C GLY A 226 -16.63 -21.69 -18.37
N PRO A 227 -17.88 -21.17 -18.39
CA PRO A 227 -18.31 -20.16 -17.41
C PRO A 227 -18.33 -20.70 -15.98
N ALA A 228 -17.82 -19.94 -15.03
CA ALA A 228 -17.79 -20.30 -13.62
C ALA A 228 -19.06 -19.87 -12.85
N THR A 229 -19.76 -18.82 -13.29
CA THR A 229 -20.97 -18.35 -12.63
C THR A 229 -22.25 -18.92 -13.24
N SER A 230 -23.21 -19.29 -12.40
CA SER A 230 -24.54 -19.75 -12.86
C SER A 230 -25.29 -18.68 -13.69
N THR A 231 -25.03 -17.39 -13.42
CA THR A 231 -25.62 -16.27 -14.19
C THR A 231 -25.10 -16.27 -15.63
N VAL A 232 -23.79 -16.43 -15.83
CA VAL A 232 -23.18 -16.47 -17.15
C VAL A 232 -23.56 -17.75 -17.88
N GLN A 233 -23.54 -18.90 -17.20
CA GLN A 233 -24.02 -20.20 -17.74
C GLN A 233 -25.44 -20.09 -18.27
N THR A 234 -26.37 -19.59 -17.46
CA THR A 234 -27.78 -19.47 -17.84
C THR A 234 -27.96 -18.55 -19.05
N ARG A 235 -27.27 -17.43 -19.08
CA ARG A 235 -27.41 -16.41 -20.14
C ARG A 235 -26.76 -16.82 -21.44
N LEU A 236 -25.68 -17.58 -21.40
CA LEU A 236 -25.03 -18.15 -22.59
C LEU A 236 -25.69 -19.46 -23.05
N GLY A 237 -26.39 -20.15 -22.17
CA GLY A 237 -26.94 -21.48 -22.44
C GLY A 237 -25.87 -22.58 -22.46
N VAL A 238 -24.71 -22.36 -21.90
CA VAL A 238 -23.58 -23.29 -21.87
C VAL A 238 -23.02 -23.44 -20.45
N THR A 239 -22.51 -24.60 -20.11
CA THR A 239 -21.91 -24.92 -18.79
C THR A 239 -20.49 -25.39 -18.89
N ASN A 240 -20.09 -25.94 -20.02
CA ASN A 240 -18.78 -26.57 -20.23
C ASN A 240 -17.94 -25.77 -21.24
N SER A 241 -16.63 -25.92 -21.18
CA SER A 241 -15.71 -25.29 -22.13
C SER A 241 -15.90 -25.78 -23.56
N GLU A 242 -16.30 -27.04 -23.76
CA GLU A 242 -16.53 -27.66 -25.08
C GLU A 242 -17.68 -27.00 -25.86
N ASP A 243 -18.64 -26.41 -25.14
CA ASP A 243 -19.81 -25.73 -25.74
C ASP A 243 -19.56 -24.24 -26.01
N MET A 244 -18.39 -23.70 -25.64
CA MET A 244 -18.04 -22.31 -25.83
C MET A 244 -17.73 -22.02 -27.31
N PRO A 245 -18.16 -20.85 -27.84
CA PRO A 245 -17.92 -20.50 -29.24
C PRO A 245 -16.46 -20.17 -29.57
N GLY A 246 -15.58 -20.10 -28.57
CA GLY A 246 -14.16 -19.84 -28.69
C GLY A 246 -13.52 -19.52 -27.34
N ALA A 247 -12.26 -19.11 -27.32
CA ALA A 247 -11.46 -18.96 -26.11
C ALA A 247 -11.40 -17.53 -25.54
N ALA A 248 -12.25 -16.60 -25.99
CA ALA A 248 -12.46 -15.34 -25.29
C ALA A 248 -13.05 -15.60 -23.90
N CYS A 249 -12.93 -14.65 -22.98
CA CYS A 249 -13.54 -14.84 -21.67
C CYS A 249 -15.07 -14.99 -21.77
N PRO A 250 -15.71 -15.80 -20.92
CA PRO A 250 -17.15 -16.04 -20.97
C PRO A 250 -17.99 -14.75 -20.98
N GLY A 251 -17.56 -13.75 -20.21
CA GLY A 251 -18.20 -12.43 -20.14
C GLY A 251 -18.16 -11.66 -21.46
N PHE A 252 -17.18 -11.89 -22.33
CA PHE A 252 -17.12 -11.27 -23.65
C PHE A 252 -18.31 -11.66 -24.52
N TYR A 253 -18.68 -12.94 -24.53
CA TYR A 253 -19.79 -13.42 -25.38
C TYR A 253 -21.15 -12.83 -25.00
N LEU A 254 -21.36 -12.52 -23.70
CA LEU A 254 -22.54 -11.78 -23.24
C LEU A 254 -22.53 -10.31 -23.65
N ASN A 255 -21.35 -9.75 -23.83
CA ASN A 255 -21.14 -8.32 -23.99
C ASN A 255 -20.46 -7.96 -25.31
N ARG A 256 -20.48 -8.85 -26.32
CA ARG A 256 -19.71 -8.70 -27.56
C ARG A 256 -19.86 -7.31 -28.20
N GLU A 257 -21.08 -6.87 -28.44
CA GLU A 257 -21.31 -5.57 -29.11
C GLU A 257 -20.91 -4.38 -28.24
N PRO A 258 -21.40 -4.20 -26.98
CA PRO A 258 -20.95 -3.09 -26.16
C PRO A 258 -19.45 -3.11 -25.88
N PHE A 259 -18.82 -4.29 -25.86
CA PHE A 259 -17.37 -4.41 -25.73
C PHE A 259 -16.65 -3.85 -26.97
N LEU A 260 -17.02 -4.30 -28.15
CA LEU A 260 -16.44 -3.84 -29.42
C LEU A 260 -16.68 -2.34 -29.64
N ASP A 261 -17.84 -1.81 -29.20
CA ASP A 261 -18.12 -0.37 -29.25
C ASP A 261 -17.14 0.43 -28.39
N VAL A 262 -16.79 -0.06 -27.21
CA VAL A 262 -15.76 0.56 -26.36
C VAL A 262 -14.39 0.52 -27.03
N ILE A 263 -14.01 -0.59 -27.66
CA ILE A 263 -12.75 -0.68 -28.42
C ILE A 263 -12.75 0.31 -29.60
N ARG A 264 -13.88 0.46 -30.34
CA ARG A 264 -14.03 1.47 -31.41
C ARG A 264 -13.91 2.90 -30.87
N MET A 265 -14.44 3.17 -29.67
CA MET A 265 -14.29 4.47 -29.00
C MET A 265 -12.83 4.78 -28.68
N HIS A 266 -12.10 3.81 -28.09
CA HIS A 266 -10.66 3.94 -27.83
C HIS A 266 -9.90 4.22 -29.13
N ARG A 267 -10.15 3.43 -30.18
CA ARG A 267 -9.53 3.60 -31.49
C ARG A 267 -9.81 5.00 -32.09
N ALA A 268 -11.06 5.44 -32.04
CA ALA A 268 -11.46 6.76 -32.57
C ALA A 268 -10.75 7.92 -31.84
N SER A 269 -10.49 7.77 -30.55
CA SER A 269 -9.84 8.78 -29.73
C SER A 269 -8.40 9.08 -30.16
N VAL A 270 -7.70 8.15 -30.83
CA VAL A 270 -6.35 8.40 -31.39
C VAL A 270 -6.35 9.58 -32.38
N ASN A 271 -7.45 9.79 -33.09
CA ASN A 271 -7.57 10.90 -34.04
C ASN A 271 -7.58 12.29 -33.39
N ASN A 272 -7.77 12.36 -32.07
CA ASN A 272 -7.72 13.61 -31.31
C ASN A 272 -6.29 14.02 -30.91
N ILE A 273 -5.32 13.15 -31.09
CA ILE A 273 -3.90 13.42 -30.76
C ILE A 273 -3.29 14.23 -31.92
N ASN A 274 -2.63 15.33 -31.61
CA ASN A 274 -1.93 16.11 -32.60
C ASN A 274 -0.58 15.47 -32.99
N SER A 275 -0.57 14.79 -34.13
CA SER A 275 0.62 14.08 -34.64
C SER A 275 1.85 14.97 -34.85
N LYS A 276 1.70 16.29 -34.95
CA LYS A 276 2.81 17.23 -35.08
C LYS A 276 3.61 17.40 -33.77
N ASN A 277 3.01 17.09 -32.64
CA ASN A 277 3.60 17.23 -31.31
C ASN A 277 4.35 15.96 -30.85
N VAL A 278 4.27 14.86 -31.62
CA VAL A 278 4.80 13.55 -31.22
C VAL A 278 5.71 12.99 -32.30
N PRO A 279 6.83 12.33 -31.96
CA PRO A 279 7.64 11.63 -32.96
C PRO A 279 6.80 10.64 -33.77
N ALA A 280 6.95 10.65 -35.10
CA ALA A 280 6.14 9.85 -36.01
C ALA A 280 6.07 8.35 -35.65
N PRO A 281 7.19 7.67 -35.25
CA PRO A 281 7.10 6.25 -34.88
C PRO A 281 6.18 5.97 -33.69
N ILE A 282 6.11 6.89 -32.71
CA ILE A 282 5.25 6.74 -31.51
C ILE A 282 3.78 6.96 -31.91
N TYR A 283 3.49 7.98 -32.72
CA TYR A 283 2.13 8.26 -33.20
C TYR A 283 1.60 7.12 -34.07
N GLU A 284 2.37 6.65 -35.04
CA GLU A 284 1.98 5.55 -35.93
C GLU A 284 1.74 4.25 -35.15
N ALA A 285 2.61 3.93 -34.17
CA ALA A 285 2.41 2.77 -33.31
C ALA A 285 1.12 2.87 -32.47
N SER A 286 0.79 4.07 -31.95
CA SER A 286 -0.45 4.28 -31.19
C SER A 286 -1.69 3.97 -32.02
N LYS A 287 -1.67 4.32 -33.32
CA LYS A 287 -2.76 4.01 -34.24
C LYS A 287 -2.79 2.52 -34.60
N GLN A 288 -1.64 1.94 -34.95
CA GLN A 288 -1.48 0.57 -35.38
C GLN A 288 -1.97 -0.41 -34.28
N CYS A 289 -1.57 -0.22 -33.02
CA CYS A 289 -1.98 -1.10 -31.92
C CYS A 289 -3.52 -1.20 -31.82
N TRP A 290 -4.23 -0.10 -31.95
CA TRP A 290 -5.70 -0.11 -31.89
C TRP A 290 -6.36 -0.66 -33.17
N ASP A 291 -5.79 -0.42 -34.36
CA ASP A 291 -6.28 -1.02 -35.62
C ASP A 291 -6.14 -2.55 -35.56
N GLU A 292 -4.99 -3.05 -35.10
CA GLU A 292 -4.72 -4.47 -34.93
C GLU A 292 -5.60 -5.09 -33.83
N ALA A 293 -5.74 -4.40 -32.65
CA ALA A 293 -6.58 -4.88 -31.55
C ALA A 293 -8.05 -5.02 -31.99
N LEU A 294 -8.60 -4.04 -32.68
CA LEU A 294 -9.98 -4.07 -33.16
C LEU A 294 -10.17 -5.20 -34.19
N SER A 295 -9.30 -5.29 -35.19
CA SER A 295 -9.39 -6.31 -36.25
C SER A 295 -9.26 -7.73 -35.70
N SER A 296 -8.35 -7.96 -34.76
CA SER A 296 -8.18 -9.28 -34.11
C SER A 296 -9.37 -9.59 -33.19
N GLY A 297 -9.83 -8.60 -32.39
CA GLY A 297 -10.92 -8.79 -31.45
C GLY A 297 -12.28 -9.03 -32.09
N GLU A 298 -12.54 -8.50 -33.32
CA GLU A 298 -13.74 -8.81 -34.10
C GLU A 298 -13.78 -10.28 -34.52
N LYS A 299 -12.63 -10.91 -34.73
CA LYS A 299 -12.49 -12.32 -35.16
C LYS A 299 -12.46 -13.29 -33.96
N HIS A 300 -11.61 -13.01 -32.98
CA HIS A 300 -11.28 -13.96 -31.91
C HIS A 300 -11.86 -13.58 -30.55
N GLY A 301 -12.39 -12.35 -30.40
CA GLY A 301 -12.79 -11.79 -29.11
C GLY A 301 -11.58 -11.41 -28.26
N TYR A 302 -11.83 -11.21 -26.95
CA TYR A 302 -10.78 -10.86 -25.98
C TYR A 302 -10.82 -11.78 -24.78
N ARG A 303 -9.64 -12.19 -24.33
CA ARG A 303 -9.48 -13.03 -23.11
C ARG A 303 -9.77 -12.25 -21.84
N ASN A 304 -9.65 -10.91 -21.86
CA ASN A 304 -9.77 -10.04 -20.70
C ASN A 304 -10.74 -8.90 -20.94
N SER A 305 -11.73 -8.74 -20.08
CA SER A 305 -12.75 -7.68 -20.20
C SER A 305 -12.23 -6.28 -19.85
N GLN A 306 -11.14 -6.20 -19.08
CA GLN A 306 -10.39 -5.00 -18.80
C GLN A 306 -8.90 -5.36 -18.79
N VAL A 307 -8.02 -4.48 -19.28
CA VAL A 307 -6.57 -4.77 -19.38
C VAL A 307 -5.68 -3.74 -18.70
N THR A 308 -6.12 -2.48 -18.60
CA THR A 308 -5.28 -1.38 -18.11
C THR A 308 -5.94 -0.52 -17.05
N VAL A 309 -5.14 -0.08 -16.08
CA VAL A 309 -5.44 0.98 -15.12
C VAL A 309 -4.18 1.82 -14.90
N LEU A 310 -4.30 3.05 -14.44
CA LEU A 310 -3.14 3.79 -13.94
C LEU A 310 -3.21 3.85 -12.42
N ALA A 311 -2.51 2.90 -11.79
CA ALA A 311 -2.37 2.82 -10.34
C ALA A 311 -1.44 3.92 -9.82
N PRO A 312 -1.51 4.27 -8.51
CA PRO A 312 -0.64 5.28 -7.90
C PRO A 312 0.85 4.94 -7.98
N THR A 313 1.22 3.65 -7.97
CA THR A 313 2.60 3.13 -7.98
C THR A 313 3.50 3.74 -6.90
N GLY A 314 2.98 4.04 -5.72
CA GLY A 314 3.74 4.67 -4.64
C GLY A 314 4.97 3.84 -4.24
N THR A 315 4.76 2.72 -3.57
CA THR A 315 5.84 1.84 -3.08
C THR A 315 6.60 1.17 -4.21
N ILE A 316 5.91 0.61 -5.23
CA ILE A 316 6.58 -0.05 -6.34
C ILE A 316 7.35 0.92 -7.23
N GLY A 317 6.95 2.20 -7.32
CA GLY A 317 7.70 3.24 -8.01
C GLY A 317 9.08 3.45 -7.39
N PHE A 318 9.18 3.50 -6.06
CA PHE A 318 10.47 3.54 -5.37
C PHE A 318 11.30 2.28 -5.62
N PHE A 319 10.67 1.10 -5.60
CA PHE A 319 11.35 -0.16 -5.88
C PHE A 319 11.90 -0.22 -7.32
N MET A 320 11.18 0.38 -8.29
CA MET A 320 11.61 0.47 -9.68
C MET A 320 12.57 1.63 -9.98
N ASP A 321 13.02 2.38 -8.97
CA ASP A 321 13.89 3.55 -9.12
C ASP A 321 13.25 4.65 -9.99
N CYS A 322 11.97 4.94 -9.76
CA CYS A 322 11.23 5.98 -10.45
C CYS A 322 11.36 7.33 -9.74
N ASP A 323 11.63 8.39 -10.49
CA ASP A 323 11.58 9.77 -9.98
C ASP A 323 10.14 10.25 -9.75
N THR A 324 9.20 9.79 -10.59
CA THR A 324 7.78 10.13 -10.49
C THR A 324 6.89 8.88 -10.45
N THR A 325 5.75 8.95 -9.76
CA THR A 325 4.83 7.83 -9.58
C THR A 325 3.66 7.90 -10.56
N GLY A 326 3.23 6.77 -11.11
CA GLY A 326 2.10 6.70 -12.03
C GLY A 326 2.17 7.73 -13.14
N ILE A 327 1.06 8.44 -13.36
CA ILE A 327 0.90 9.56 -14.31
C ILE A 327 1.30 10.91 -13.68
N GLU A 328 1.75 10.92 -12.42
CA GLU A 328 2.05 12.16 -11.70
C GLU A 328 3.25 12.90 -12.32
N PRO A 329 3.26 14.24 -12.33
CA PRO A 329 4.49 15.01 -12.49
C PRO A 329 5.34 14.88 -11.22
N ASP A 330 6.54 15.42 -11.22
CA ASP A 330 7.29 15.46 -9.97
C ASP A 330 6.60 16.36 -8.93
N LEU A 331 6.67 15.93 -7.69
CA LEU A 331 6.15 16.69 -6.56
C LEU A 331 7.00 17.94 -6.31
N ALA A 332 8.32 17.76 -6.31
CA ALA A 332 9.36 18.76 -6.21
C ALA A 332 10.69 18.14 -6.67
N LEU A 333 11.63 18.92 -7.21
CA LEU A 333 12.95 18.42 -7.65
C LEU A 333 13.76 17.83 -6.49
N ILE A 334 13.51 18.30 -5.26
CA ILE A 334 14.02 17.71 -4.02
C ILE A 334 12.85 17.39 -3.11
N LYS A 335 12.72 16.13 -2.74
CA LYS A 335 11.67 15.60 -1.87
C LYS A 335 12.26 15.06 -0.58
N TYR A 336 11.50 15.14 0.49
CA TYR A 336 11.83 14.54 1.77
C TYR A 336 10.76 13.51 2.12
N LYS A 337 11.18 12.26 2.33
CA LYS A 337 10.30 11.18 2.78
C LYS A 337 10.52 10.95 4.26
N LYS A 338 9.46 11.07 5.06
CA LYS A 338 9.50 10.69 6.47
C LYS A 338 9.41 9.17 6.58
N LEU A 339 10.35 8.57 7.29
CA LEU A 339 10.38 7.14 7.55
C LEU A 339 9.55 6.79 8.78
N VAL A 340 9.04 5.57 8.82
CA VAL A 340 8.50 4.97 10.04
C VAL A 340 9.64 4.91 11.07
N GLY A 341 9.44 5.53 12.24
CA GLY A 341 10.51 5.68 13.25
C GLY A 341 11.23 7.03 13.28
N GLY A 342 10.80 8.01 12.46
CA GLY A 342 11.17 9.45 12.60
C GLY A 342 12.37 9.92 11.79
N GLY A 343 12.99 9.08 10.96
CA GLY A 343 14.05 9.51 10.02
C GLY A 343 13.49 10.21 8.79
N MET A 344 14.31 11.06 8.13
CA MET A 344 13.99 11.68 6.84
C MET A 344 15.01 11.28 5.80
N ILE A 345 14.54 10.86 4.62
CA ILE A 345 15.39 10.63 3.45
C ILE A 345 15.19 11.78 2.46
N LYS A 346 16.30 12.41 2.04
CA LYS A 346 16.33 13.36 0.93
C LYS A 346 16.36 12.57 -0.39
N ILE A 347 15.42 12.83 -1.27
CA ILE A 347 15.32 12.24 -2.61
C ILE A 347 15.49 13.37 -3.62
N VAL A 348 16.53 13.29 -4.44
CA VAL A 348 16.83 14.24 -5.53
C VAL A 348 16.33 13.62 -6.83
N ASN A 349 15.75 14.43 -7.71
CA ASN A 349 15.30 13.97 -9.02
C ASN A 349 16.51 13.67 -9.92
N ASN A 350 16.68 12.39 -10.29
CA ASN A 350 17.81 11.91 -11.10
C ASN A 350 17.63 12.19 -12.59
N THR A 351 16.45 12.63 -13.04
CA THR A 351 16.16 12.92 -14.45
C THR A 351 16.65 14.30 -14.88
N VAL A 352 16.88 15.23 -13.95
CA VAL A 352 17.31 16.62 -14.26
C VAL A 352 18.54 16.69 -15.16
N PRO A 353 19.65 15.96 -14.91
CA PRO A 353 20.82 16.00 -15.79
C PRO A 353 20.51 15.60 -17.22
N SER A 354 19.76 14.50 -17.42
CA SER A 354 19.41 14.01 -18.76
C SER A 354 18.52 14.99 -19.53
N ALA A 355 17.60 15.66 -18.82
CA ALA A 355 16.76 16.71 -19.40
C ALA A 355 17.59 17.92 -19.85
N LEU A 356 18.57 18.34 -19.05
CA LEU A 356 19.47 19.44 -19.40
C LEU A 356 20.31 19.12 -20.65
N PHE A 357 20.84 17.90 -20.75
CA PHE A 357 21.55 17.46 -21.97
C PHE A 357 20.65 17.46 -23.20
N LYS A 358 19.40 16.97 -23.05
CA LYS A 358 18.41 17.00 -24.12
C LYS A 358 18.09 18.41 -24.59
N LEU A 359 18.11 19.39 -23.72
CA LEU A 359 17.88 20.80 -23.98
C LEU A 359 19.16 21.54 -24.54
N GLY A 360 20.29 20.81 -24.66
CA GLY A 360 21.53 21.32 -25.29
C GLY A 360 22.50 22.00 -24.32
N TYR A 361 22.39 21.77 -23.01
CA TYR A 361 23.40 22.26 -22.05
C TYR A 361 24.63 21.37 -22.06
N THR A 362 25.80 21.98 -21.83
CA THR A 362 27.06 21.24 -21.65
C THR A 362 27.14 20.56 -20.29
N HIS A 363 28.07 19.62 -20.11
CA HIS A 363 28.28 18.96 -18.81
C HIS A 363 28.57 19.98 -17.70
N GLU A 364 29.45 20.94 -17.93
CA GLU A 364 29.79 21.99 -16.95
C GLU A 364 28.55 22.83 -16.55
N GLN A 365 27.71 23.20 -17.53
CA GLN A 365 26.47 23.93 -17.27
C GLN A 365 25.47 23.08 -16.51
N ALA A 366 25.29 21.81 -16.86
CA ALA A 366 24.41 20.89 -16.18
C ALA A 366 24.83 20.66 -14.73
N ASP A 367 26.13 20.46 -14.47
CA ASP A 367 26.66 20.28 -13.12
C ASP A 367 26.45 21.54 -12.25
N ALA A 368 26.64 22.72 -12.81
CA ALA A 368 26.37 23.98 -12.13
C ALA A 368 24.88 24.15 -11.77
N ILE A 369 23.99 23.81 -12.70
CA ILE A 369 22.53 23.85 -12.49
C ILE A 369 22.12 22.84 -11.43
N VAL A 370 22.59 21.59 -11.51
CA VAL A 370 22.27 20.52 -10.54
C VAL A 370 22.75 20.90 -9.15
N SER A 371 23.98 21.43 -9.03
CA SER A 371 24.50 21.91 -7.74
C SER A 371 23.66 23.03 -7.15
N TYR A 372 23.16 23.92 -8.00
CA TYR A 372 22.27 25.00 -7.57
C TYR A 372 20.91 24.44 -7.08
N VAL A 373 20.32 23.51 -7.84
CA VAL A 373 19.06 22.83 -7.44
C VAL A 373 19.24 22.10 -6.11
N ASP A 374 20.37 21.43 -5.92
CA ASP A 374 20.67 20.70 -4.69
C ASP A 374 20.79 21.61 -3.46
N ALA A 375 21.31 22.82 -3.66
CA ALA A 375 21.45 23.83 -2.59
C ALA A 375 20.18 24.63 -2.32
N THR A 376 19.31 24.81 -3.32
CA THR A 376 18.18 25.75 -3.23
C THR A 376 16.80 25.10 -3.25
N GLY A 377 16.69 23.87 -3.79
CA GLY A 377 15.44 23.15 -4.00
C GLY A 377 14.65 23.63 -5.23
N THR A 378 15.19 24.55 -6.02
CA THR A 378 14.55 25.08 -7.23
C THR A 378 15.55 25.25 -8.35
N ILE A 379 15.09 25.17 -9.62
CA ILE A 379 15.88 25.50 -10.79
C ILE A 379 15.77 26.98 -11.19
N GLU A 380 14.77 27.70 -10.64
CA GLU A 380 14.60 29.13 -10.90
C GLU A 380 15.80 29.91 -10.38
N GLY A 381 16.43 30.68 -11.25
CA GLY A 381 17.63 31.45 -10.93
C GLY A 381 18.93 30.66 -10.97
N ALA A 382 18.92 29.40 -11.43
CA ALA A 382 20.14 28.62 -11.63
C ALA A 382 21.04 29.26 -12.70
N PRO A 383 22.36 29.15 -12.56
CA PRO A 383 23.30 29.68 -13.60
C PRO A 383 23.03 28.97 -14.93
N HIS A 384 23.14 29.71 -16.01
CA HIS A 384 23.00 29.22 -17.40
C HIS A 384 21.61 28.76 -17.83
N ILE A 385 20.63 28.60 -16.90
CA ILE A 385 19.29 28.15 -17.28
C ILE A 385 18.60 29.23 -18.14
N LYS A 386 17.95 28.81 -19.22
CA LYS A 386 17.16 29.68 -20.09
C LYS A 386 15.72 29.70 -19.58
N ASP A 387 15.07 30.88 -19.62
CA ASP A 387 13.69 31.03 -19.16
C ASP A 387 12.71 30.12 -19.91
N ASP A 388 12.89 29.94 -21.22
CA ASP A 388 12.08 29.07 -22.06
C ASP A 388 12.14 27.59 -21.67
N HIS A 389 13.18 27.18 -20.95
CA HIS A 389 13.39 25.80 -20.50
C HIS A 389 12.81 25.53 -19.09
N LEU A 390 12.50 26.57 -18.32
CA LEU A 390 12.02 26.43 -16.94
C LEU A 390 10.76 25.56 -16.83
N ALA A 391 9.84 25.67 -17.80
CA ALA A 391 8.59 24.91 -17.79
C ALA A 391 8.78 23.37 -17.83
N VAL A 392 9.91 22.88 -18.34
CA VAL A 392 10.24 21.44 -18.36
C VAL A 392 10.44 20.89 -16.95
N PHE A 393 10.85 21.73 -16.02
CA PHE A 393 11.17 21.38 -14.63
C PHE A 393 10.09 21.81 -13.63
N ASP A 394 8.94 22.27 -14.11
CA ASP A 394 7.80 22.61 -13.23
C ASP A 394 7.31 21.36 -12.50
N CYS A 395 7.10 21.51 -11.21
CA CYS A 395 6.63 20.46 -10.30
C CYS A 395 5.21 20.75 -9.79
N SER A 396 4.61 19.77 -9.09
CA SER A 396 3.26 19.91 -8.52
C SER A 396 3.16 21.03 -7.48
N PHE A 397 4.20 21.22 -6.68
CA PHE A 397 4.21 22.25 -5.66
C PHE A 397 5.28 23.31 -5.93
N LYS A 398 4.95 24.52 -5.53
CA LYS A 398 5.85 25.65 -5.57
C LYS A 398 7.03 25.44 -4.60
N PRO A 399 8.29 25.52 -5.07
CA PRO A 399 9.44 25.44 -4.17
C PRO A 399 9.51 26.65 -3.23
N ALA A 400 10.14 26.46 -2.07
CA ALA A 400 10.24 27.54 -1.06
C ALA A 400 10.91 28.81 -1.56
N LYS A 401 11.89 28.67 -2.46
CA LYS A 401 12.67 29.76 -3.06
C LYS A 401 12.29 30.04 -4.54
N GLY A 402 11.17 29.48 -5.01
CA GLY A 402 10.71 29.64 -6.38
C GLY A 402 9.29 30.19 -6.44
N THR A 403 8.80 30.40 -7.64
CA THR A 403 7.46 30.95 -7.92
C THR A 403 6.60 30.02 -8.77
N ARG A 404 7.24 29.08 -9.47
CA ARG A 404 6.61 28.22 -10.49
C ARG A 404 6.04 26.95 -9.87
N SER A 405 4.91 26.53 -10.38
CA SER A 405 4.31 25.20 -10.17
C SER A 405 3.34 24.89 -11.29
N ILE A 406 3.02 23.62 -11.48
CA ILE A 406 1.98 23.20 -12.42
C ILE A 406 0.62 23.65 -11.90
N HIS A 407 -0.14 24.35 -12.75
CA HIS A 407 -1.51 24.74 -12.43
C HIS A 407 -2.43 23.50 -12.36
N TYR A 408 -3.46 23.52 -11.51
CA TYR A 408 -4.36 22.37 -11.34
C TYR A 408 -5.02 21.92 -12.66
N MET A 409 -5.28 22.84 -13.59
CA MET A 409 -5.76 22.50 -14.93
C MET A 409 -4.75 21.68 -15.75
N GLY A 410 -3.45 21.83 -15.53
CA GLY A 410 -2.41 21.00 -16.15
C GLY A 410 -2.54 19.52 -15.74
N HIS A 411 -2.84 19.27 -14.46
CA HIS A 411 -3.14 17.94 -13.95
C HIS A 411 -4.39 17.33 -14.59
N LEU A 412 -5.51 18.10 -14.65
CA LEU A 412 -6.77 17.63 -15.24
C LEU A 412 -6.65 17.38 -16.75
N LYS A 413 -6.00 18.27 -17.48
CA LYS A 413 -5.76 18.10 -18.93
C LYS A 413 -4.87 16.91 -19.25
N MET A 414 -3.84 16.61 -18.43
CA MET A 414 -3.02 15.42 -18.61
C MET A 414 -3.84 14.13 -18.39
N MET A 415 -4.67 14.10 -17.36
CA MET A 415 -5.60 12.97 -17.16
C MET A 415 -6.55 12.83 -18.34
N ALA A 416 -7.11 13.93 -18.85
CA ALA A 416 -8.05 13.93 -19.98
C ALA A 416 -7.40 13.44 -21.28
N ALA A 417 -6.12 13.70 -21.48
CA ALA A 417 -5.35 13.19 -22.62
C ALA A 417 -5.12 11.67 -22.55
N ALA A 418 -4.86 11.13 -21.37
CA ALA A 418 -4.62 9.70 -21.18
C ALA A 418 -5.90 8.86 -21.02
N GLN A 419 -6.96 9.41 -20.39
CA GLN A 419 -8.17 8.67 -20.00
C GLN A 419 -8.87 7.93 -21.17
N PRO A 420 -8.96 8.47 -22.39
CA PRO A 420 -9.56 7.75 -23.53
C PRO A 420 -8.81 6.48 -23.94
N PHE A 421 -7.61 6.23 -23.38
CA PHE A 421 -6.76 5.08 -23.68
C PHE A 421 -6.50 4.19 -22.46
N ILE A 422 -7.35 4.30 -21.41
CA ILE A 422 -7.31 3.44 -20.23
C ILE A 422 -8.66 2.75 -20.07
N SER A 423 -8.65 1.41 -20.07
CA SER A 423 -9.89 0.61 -19.98
C SER A 423 -10.55 0.71 -18.60
N GLY A 424 -9.77 0.68 -17.52
CA GLY A 424 -10.21 1.07 -16.17
C GLY A 424 -10.24 2.58 -16.01
N ALA A 425 -9.58 3.10 -14.97
CA ALA A 425 -9.49 4.54 -14.72
C ALA A 425 -8.08 4.94 -14.27
N ILE A 426 -7.93 6.16 -13.82
CA ILE A 426 -6.64 6.79 -13.48
C ILE A 426 -6.68 7.24 -12.02
N SER A 427 -5.75 6.74 -11.22
CA SER A 427 -5.46 7.31 -9.90
C SER A 427 -4.49 8.46 -10.06
N LYS A 428 -4.96 9.67 -9.79
CA LYS A 428 -4.13 10.87 -9.82
C LYS A 428 -4.66 11.91 -8.86
N THR A 429 -3.74 12.57 -8.17
CA THR A 429 -4.04 13.71 -7.32
C THR A 429 -3.91 15.02 -8.09
N VAL A 430 -4.94 15.84 -8.05
CA VAL A 430 -4.90 17.22 -8.51
C VAL A 430 -4.42 18.10 -7.36
N ASN A 431 -3.20 18.59 -7.47
CA ASN A 431 -2.57 19.39 -6.42
C ASN A 431 -2.97 20.87 -6.57
N LEU A 432 -3.42 21.47 -5.47
CA LEU A 432 -3.73 22.89 -5.36
C LEU A 432 -2.85 23.56 -4.30
N PRO A 433 -2.51 24.84 -4.48
CA PRO A 433 -1.75 25.57 -3.46
C PRO A 433 -2.56 25.79 -2.18
N ASN A 434 -1.89 26.09 -1.09
CA ASN A 434 -2.53 26.38 0.19
C ASN A 434 -3.57 27.52 0.10
N SER A 435 -3.34 28.49 -0.78
CA SER A 435 -4.23 29.64 -1.02
C SER A 435 -5.49 29.32 -1.81
N ALA A 436 -5.65 28.09 -2.30
CA ALA A 436 -6.84 27.69 -3.06
C ALA A 436 -8.10 27.77 -2.20
N THR A 437 -9.18 28.22 -2.81
CA THR A 437 -10.49 28.40 -2.17
C THR A 437 -11.38 27.18 -2.36
N VAL A 438 -12.55 27.17 -1.74
CA VAL A 438 -13.60 26.14 -1.95
C VAL A 438 -14.11 26.19 -3.37
N GLU A 439 -14.21 27.39 -3.95
CA GLU A 439 -14.65 27.63 -5.31
C GLU A 439 -13.67 27.05 -6.33
N ASP A 440 -12.35 27.12 -6.09
CA ASP A 440 -11.33 26.50 -6.94
C ASP A 440 -11.50 24.98 -6.99
N ILE A 441 -11.86 24.35 -5.86
CA ILE A 441 -12.15 22.91 -5.80
C ILE A 441 -13.44 22.59 -6.55
N SER A 442 -14.50 23.38 -6.35
CA SER A 442 -15.76 23.22 -7.10
C SER A 442 -15.52 23.32 -8.61
N GLU A 443 -14.72 24.29 -9.04
CA GLU A 443 -14.36 24.45 -10.46
C GLU A 443 -13.51 23.27 -10.95
N ALA A 444 -12.55 22.79 -10.16
CA ALA A 444 -11.76 21.60 -10.52
C ALA A 444 -12.67 20.38 -10.76
N TYR A 445 -13.67 20.15 -9.91
CA TYR A 445 -14.65 19.08 -10.10
C TYR A 445 -15.49 19.28 -11.36
N MET A 446 -15.95 20.51 -11.60
CA MET A 446 -16.72 20.84 -12.80
C MET A 446 -15.90 20.65 -14.08
N GLN A 447 -14.65 21.08 -14.09
CA GLN A 447 -13.77 20.93 -15.25
C GLN A 447 -13.41 19.46 -15.50
N ALA A 448 -13.19 18.66 -14.43
CA ALA A 448 -12.95 17.23 -14.56
C ALA A 448 -14.13 16.51 -15.25
N TRP A 449 -15.37 16.85 -14.88
CA TRP A 449 -16.56 16.34 -15.55
C TRP A 449 -16.63 16.76 -17.02
N LYS A 450 -16.45 18.06 -17.33
CA LYS A 450 -16.46 18.58 -18.70
C LYS A 450 -15.39 17.94 -19.59
N LEU A 451 -14.24 17.61 -19.03
CA LEU A 451 -13.14 16.92 -19.71
C LEU A 451 -13.37 15.41 -19.87
N GLY A 452 -14.46 14.86 -19.35
CA GLY A 452 -14.81 13.44 -19.49
C GLY A 452 -13.95 12.51 -18.65
N LEU A 453 -13.45 12.96 -17.49
CA LEU A 453 -12.73 12.09 -16.54
C LEU A 453 -13.68 11.11 -15.87
N LYS A 454 -13.16 9.95 -15.46
CA LYS A 454 -13.92 8.95 -14.70
C LYS A 454 -13.88 9.24 -13.20
N ALA A 455 -12.76 9.74 -12.70
CA ALA A 455 -12.59 10.10 -11.30
C ALA A 455 -11.55 11.20 -11.14
N VAL A 456 -11.61 11.90 -10.00
CA VAL A 456 -10.62 12.91 -9.60
C VAL A 456 -10.49 12.93 -8.08
N ALA A 457 -9.25 12.96 -7.60
CA ALA A 457 -8.91 13.25 -6.21
C ALA A 457 -8.19 14.62 -6.15
N VAL A 458 -8.51 15.41 -5.15
CA VAL A 458 -7.96 16.76 -4.97
C VAL A 458 -7.17 16.80 -3.67
N TYR A 459 -6.01 17.41 -3.72
CA TYR A 459 -5.19 17.68 -2.55
C TYR A 459 -4.80 19.16 -2.51
N ARG A 460 -5.23 19.87 -1.47
CA ARG A 460 -4.79 21.25 -1.19
C ARG A 460 -3.60 21.20 -0.23
N ASP A 461 -2.53 21.93 -0.54
CA ASP A 461 -1.36 21.99 0.34
C ASP A 461 -1.75 22.45 1.75
N GLY A 462 -1.30 21.69 2.76
CA GLY A 462 -1.61 21.94 4.16
C GLY A 462 -2.99 21.50 4.64
N CYS A 463 -3.83 20.84 3.84
CA CYS A 463 -5.11 20.28 4.32
C CYS A 463 -4.93 19.07 5.24
N LYS A 464 -3.80 18.36 5.14
CA LYS A 464 -3.41 17.28 6.06
C LYS A 464 -2.20 17.70 6.86
N GLN A 465 -2.22 17.51 8.19
CA GLN A 465 -1.12 17.91 9.08
C GLN A 465 0.11 17.00 8.96
N SER A 466 -0.06 15.75 8.51
CA SER A 466 1.03 14.81 8.29
C SER A 466 0.99 14.30 6.86
N GLN A 467 2.13 14.39 6.17
CA GLN A 467 2.32 13.91 4.81
C GLN A 467 3.53 12.99 4.75
N PRO A 468 3.44 11.85 4.01
CA PRO A 468 4.57 10.94 3.83
C PRO A 468 5.68 11.55 2.96
N LEU A 469 5.34 12.47 2.05
CA LEU A 469 6.26 13.19 1.19
C LEU A 469 6.05 14.69 1.32
N SER A 470 7.12 15.48 1.47
CA SER A 470 7.06 16.95 1.51
C SER A 470 8.12 17.56 0.58
N ALA A 471 7.79 18.70 -0.03
CA ALA A 471 8.76 19.53 -0.73
C ALA A 471 9.62 20.29 0.29
N ALA A 472 10.89 20.54 -0.03
CA ALA A 472 11.74 21.38 0.80
C ALA A 472 11.11 22.79 0.93
N GLY A 473 10.56 23.08 2.09
CA GLY A 473 10.03 24.42 2.42
C GLY A 473 8.53 24.54 2.62
N SER A 474 7.73 23.47 2.52
CA SER A 474 6.35 23.53 2.99
C SER A 474 6.33 23.59 4.54
N LYS A 475 6.40 24.78 5.07
CA LYS A 475 6.21 25.04 6.50
C LYS A 475 4.71 24.94 6.76
N THR A 476 4.25 23.84 7.33
CA THR A 476 3.04 23.86 8.13
C THR A 476 3.27 24.84 9.29
N ALA A 477 2.37 25.77 9.50
CA ALA A 477 2.54 26.93 10.39
C ALA A 477 2.84 26.60 11.87
N ASN A 478 2.98 25.33 12.25
CA ASN A 478 3.33 24.85 13.59
C ASN A 478 4.69 24.13 13.69
N SER A 479 5.45 23.96 12.59
CA SER A 479 6.72 23.23 12.62
C SER A 479 7.94 24.10 12.95
N THR A 480 7.78 25.40 13.16
CA THR A 480 8.89 26.34 13.37
C THR A 480 9.68 26.13 14.66
N LYS A 481 9.20 25.31 15.59
CA LYS A 481 9.98 24.93 16.78
C LYS A 481 10.63 23.55 16.67
N ASP A 482 10.03 22.63 15.91
CA ASP A 482 10.55 21.26 15.80
C ASP A 482 11.47 21.06 14.59
N ASP A 483 11.28 21.80 13.49
CA ASP A 483 12.21 21.74 12.33
C ASP A 483 13.52 22.50 12.62
N ALA A 484 13.49 23.57 13.40
CA ALA A 484 14.70 24.20 13.91
C ALA A 484 15.46 23.27 14.88
N ARG A 485 14.74 22.45 15.66
CA ARG A 485 15.35 21.41 16.49
C ARG A 485 15.94 20.26 15.64
N ASN A 486 15.27 19.84 14.58
CA ASN A 486 15.72 18.72 13.75
C ASN A 486 16.83 19.12 12.76
N ALA A 487 16.81 20.33 12.21
CA ALA A 487 17.92 20.88 11.43
C ALA A 487 19.14 21.18 12.31
N ALA A 488 18.92 21.67 13.53
CA ALA A 488 19.96 21.81 14.54
C ALA A 488 20.50 20.45 15.02
N ALA A 489 19.64 19.41 15.11
CA ALA A 489 20.08 18.04 15.45
C ALA A 489 20.95 17.41 14.37
N SER A 490 20.80 17.79 13.10
CA SER A 490 21.68 17.32 12.01
C SER A 490 23.00 18.12 11.93
N ALA A 491 23.00 19.38 12.42
CA ALA A 491 24.21 20.22 12.47
C ALA A 491 25.00 20.08 13.78
N HIS A 492 24.37 19.59 14.85
CA HIS A 492 25.00 19.40 16.17
C HIS A 492 25.31 17.93 16.46
N LEU A 493 26.20 17.33 15.67
CA LEU A 493 26.91 16.12 16.10
C LEU A 493 27.96 16.40 17.19
N ALA A 494 27.96 17.60 17.77
CA ALA A 494 29.04 18.07 18.64
C ALA A 494 28.68 18.92 19.84
N GLU A 495 27.40 19.04 20.31
CA GLU A 495 27.15 19.77 21.57
C GLU A 495 26.03 19.12 22.41
N ASP A 496 26.34 18.89 23.69
CA ASP A 496 25.43 18.37 24.70
C ASP A 496 24.25 19.34 24.97
N ASN A 497 23.02 18.83 24.81
CA ASN A 497 21.82 19.54 25.23
C ASN A 497 21.49 19.19 26.69
N PRO A 498 21.66 20.08 27.66
CA PRO A 498 21.47 19.78 29.09
C PRO A 498 20.01 19.47 29.49
N ASN A 499 19.02 19.70 28.60
CA ASN A 499 17.58 19.52 28.89
C ASN A 499 16.89 18.47 27.97
N GLY A 500 17.63 17.73 27.15
CA GLY A 500 17.10 16.61 26.37
C GLY A 500 17.19 15.28 27.10
N PRO A 501 16.43 14.23 26.69
CA PRO A 501 16.66 12.90 27.22
C PRO A 501 18.12 12.52 26.97
N PRO A 502 18.82 11.89 27.94
CA PRO A 502 20.21 11.51 27.79
C PRO A 502 20.35 10.63 26.56
N ARG A 503 21.33 10.94 25.68
CA ARG A 503 21.61 10.11 24.51
C ARG A 503 22.07 8.75 25.00
N ALA A 504 21.32 7.72 24.66
CA ALA A 504 21.70 6.35 24.96
C ALA A 504 22.97 6.01 24.16
N VAL A 505 24.08 5.85 24.85
CA VAL A 505 25.36 5.38 24.27
C VAL A 505 25.30 3.88 24.16
N ARG A 506 25.61 3.33 22.97
CA ARG A 506 25.66 1.88 22.78
C ARG A 506 26.88 1.27 23.49
N HIS A 507 26.63 0.46 24.49
CA HIS A 507 27.64 -0.34 25.18
C HIS A 507 27.74 -1.72 24.47
N LYS A 508 28.72 -1.89 23.57
CA LYS A 508 28.94 -3.17 22.89
C LYS A 508 29.57 -4.17 23.87
N LEU A 509 29.20 -5.45 23.76
CA LEU A 509 29.85 -6.52 24.47
C LEU A 509 31.25 -6.76 23.87
N GLN A 510 32.13 -7.40 24.67
CA GLN A 510 33.45 -7.83 24.20
C GLN A 510 33.32 -8.91 23.12
N GLU A 511 34.32 -9.06 22.26
CA GLU A 511 34.30 -10.07 21.18
C GLU A 511 34.25 -11.50 21.79
N GLU A 512 35.05 -11.79 22.83
CA GLU A 512 34.89 -12.99 23.62
C GLU A 512 34.12 -12.71 24.90
N ARG A 513 33.00 -13.42 25.12
CA ARG A 513 32.08 -13.18 26.22
C ARG A 513 31.39 -14.44 26.70
N MET A 514 31.03 -14.45 27.96
CA MET A 514 30.22 -15.52 28.53
C MET A 514 28.77 -15.44 27.99
N SER A 515 28.17 -16.60 27.76
CA SER A 515 26.78 -16.70 27.35
C SER A 515 26.07 -17.85 28.05
N VAL A 516 24.76 -17.72 28.20
CA VAL A 516 23.87 -18.77 28.70
C VAL A 516 22.97 -19.21 27.58
N THR A 517 23.02 -20.49 27.23
CA THR A 517 22.11 -21.08 26.23
C THR A 517 21.09 -21.97 26.92
N HIS A 518 19.80 -21.75 26.57
CA HIS A 518 18.67 -22.47 27.12
C HIS A 518 17.80 -23.04 25.98
N LYS A 519 17.54 -24.35 26.03
CA LYS A 519 16.59 -24.99 25.10
C LYS A 519 15.17 -24.89 25.64
N PHE A 520 14.22 -24.57 24.80
CA PHE A 520 12.80 -24.56 25.14
C PHE A 520 11.95 -25.36 24.14
N ASN A 521 10.80 -25.83 24.62
CA ASN A 521 9.77 -26.45 23.80
C ASN A 521 8.40 -25.99 24.32
N ILE A 522 7.57 -25.46 23.44
CA ILE A 522 6.22 -25.00 23.75
C ILE A 522 5.29 -25.60 22.68
N ALA A 523 4.38 -26.48 23.10
CA ALA A 523 3.39 -27.10 22.19
C ALA A 523 4.04 -27.73 20.93
N GLY A 524 5.26 -28.34 21.07
CA GLY A 524 5.98 -28.94 19.94
C GLY A 524 6.84 -27.98 19.13
N HIS A 525 6.85 -26.70 19.45
CA HIS A 525 7.77 -25.71 18.86
C HIS A 525 9.04 -25.61 19.69
N GLU A 526 10.13 -26.14 19.17
CA GLU A 526 11.44 -26.14 19.81
C GLU A 526 12.29 -24.95 19.37
N GLY A 527 13.11 -24.46 20.31
CA GLY A 527 14.07 -23.40 20.03
C GLY A 527 15.14 -23.29 21.12
N TYR A 528 16.08 -22.39 20.86
CA TYR A 528 17.19 -22.06 21.76
C TYR A 528 17.21 -20.55 22.00
N ILE A 529 17.40 -20.19 23.27
CA ILE A 529 17.67 -18.82 23.70
C ILE A 529 19.12 -18.75 24.09
N THR A 530 19.93 -17.88 23.51
CA THR A 530 21.28 -17.60 23.91
C THR A 530 21.41 -16.16 24.36
N VAL A 531 21.83 -15.94 25.59
CA VAL A 531 22.02 -14.63 26.21
C VAL A 531 23.49 -14.38 26.45
N GLY A 532 24.06 -13.38 25.76
CA GLY A 532 25.43 -12.94 25.99
C GLY A 532 25.48 -11.95 27.16
N LEU A 533 26.51 -12.07 27.98
CA LEU A 533 26.66 -11.33 29.23
C LEU A 533 27.83 -10.35 29.17
N TYR A 534 27.66 -9.20 29.80
CA TYR A 534 28.75 -8.30 30.14
C TYR A 534 29.65 -8.93 31.22
N PRO A 535 30.89 -8.42 31.42
CA PRO A 535 31.75 -8.87 32.52
C PRO A 535 31.09 -8.70 33.90
N SER A 536 30.12 -7.80 34.04
CA SER A 536 29.30 -7.63 35.25
C SER A 536 28.33 -8.79 35.51
N GLY A 537 28.12 -9.70 34.52
CA GLY A 537 27.11 -10.75 34.56
C GLY A 537 25.72 -10.31 34.11
N GLU A 538 25.57 -9.06 33.72
CA GLU A 538 24.30 -8.52 33.18
C GLU A 538 24.10 -8.93 31.73
N PRO A 539 22.85 -9.22 31.28
CA PRO A 539 22.55 -9.55 29.91
C PRO A 539 22.69 -8.33 28.99
N GLY A 540 23.37 -8.49 27.86
CA GLY A 540 23.59 -7.42 26.88
C GLY A 540 23.18 -7.78 25.46
N GLU A 541 22.93 -9.07 25.19
CA GLU A 541 22.42 -9.52 23.89
C GLU A 541 21.58 -10.78 24.02
N LEU A 542 20.69 -10.96 23.07
CA LEU A 542 19.78 -12.08 22.99
C LEU A 542 19.79 -12.64 21.57
N PHE A 543 19.89 -13.96 21.45
CA PHE A 543 19.68 -14.71 20.21
C PHE A 543 18.58 -15.74 20.44
N ILE A 544 17.67 -15.89 19.47
CA ILE A 544 16.58 -16.87 19.51
C ILE A 544 16.65 -17.68 18.23
N LYS A 545 16.94 -18.97 18.33
CA LYS A 545 16.98 -19.89 17.20
C LYS A 545 15.83 -20.88 17.28
N MET A 546 14.96 -20.88 16.29
CA MET A 546 13.90 -21.87 16.17
C MET A 546 14.39 -23.11 15.41
N ALA A 547 13.87 -24.29 15.78
CA ALA A 547 14.32 -25.56 15.22
C ALA A 547 14.00 -25.73 13.72
N LYS A 548 13.03 -24.98 13.18
CA LYS A 548 12.74 -24.94 11.73
C LYS A 548 13.32 -23.67 11.14
N GLU A 549 14.50 -23.77 10.58
CA GLU A 549 15.15 -22.67 9.86
C GLU A 549 14.37 -22.30 8.59
N GLY A 550 14.39 -21.00 8.22
CA GLY A 550 13.73 -20.49 7.01
C GLY A 550 12.22 -20.25 7.14
N SER A 551 11.60 -20.50 8.32
CA SER A 551 10.21 -20.14 8.56
C SER A 551 10.05 -18.63 8.88
N THR A 552 8.89 -18.06 8.59
CA THR A 552 8.53 -16.68 8.96
C THR A 552 8.71 -16.44 10.46
N VAL A 553 8.33 -17.43 11.30
CA VAL A 553 8.50 -17.37 12.76
C VAL A 553 9.98 -17.25 13.13
N SER A 554 10.86 -18.06 12.52
CA SER A 554 12.31 -17.99 12.79
C SER A 554 12.87 -16.60 12.44
N GLY A 555 12.54 -16.05 11.28
CA GLY A 555 13.00 -14.74 10.86
C GLY A 555 12.52 -13.59 11.74
N LEU A 556 11.25 -13.65 12.18
CA LEU A 556 10.69 -12.67 13.11
C LEU A 556 11.35 -12.76 14.49
N MET A 557 11.62 -13.98 15.00
CA MET A 557 12.27 -14.18 16.28
C MET A 557 13.74 -13.71 16.25
N ASP A 558 14.47 -13.94 15.15
CA ASP A 558 15.83 -13.41 14.97
C ASP A 558 15.84 -11.87 14.95
N SER A 559 14.94 -11.25 14.21
CA SER A 559 14.82 -9.78 14.12
C SER A 559 14.44 -9.16 15.46
N PHE A 560 13.51 -9.79 16.18
CA PHE A 560 13.09 -9.36 17.50
C PHE A 560 14.23 -9.49 18.53
N ALA A 561 14.96 -10.60 18.51
CA ALA A 561 16.13 -10.80 19.38
C ALA A 561 17.21 -9.72 19.16
N LEU A 562 17.42 -9.32 17.88
CA LEU A 562 18.30 -8.22 17.54
C LEU A 562 17.82 -6.88 18.13
N ALA A 563 16.52 -6.58 18.02
CA ALA A 563 15.94 -5.36 18.59
C ALA A 563 16.07 -5.30 20.11
N VAL A 564 15.83 -6.42 20.81
CA VAL A 564 16.02 -6.55 22.27
C VAL A 564 17.49 -6.36 22.65
N SER A 565 18.41 -6.95 21.89
CA SER A 565 19.85 -6.79 22.09
C SER A 565 20.27 -5.32 21.98
N LEU A 566 19.81 -4.63 20.93
CA LEU A 566 20.07 -3.19 20.75
C LEU A 566 19.49 -2.37 21.91
N ALA A 567 18.27 -2.65 22.35
CA ALA A 567 17.65 -1.97 23.47
C ALA A 567 18.48 -2.12 24.75
N MET A 568 18.91 -3.33 25.10
CA MET A 568 19.75 -3.57 26.28
C MET A 568 21.11 -2.86 26.17
N GLN A 569 21.75 -2.92 24.99
CA GLN A 569 23.02 -2.23 24.72
C GLN A 569 22.93 -0.70 24.76
N HIS A 570 21.76 -0.14 24.61
CA HIS A 570 21.47 1.30 24.76
C HIS A 570 20.91 1.64 26.15
N GLY A 571 21.01 0.73 27.10
CA GLY A 571 20.69 0.99 28.51
C GLY A 571 19.23 0.83 28.90
N VAL A 572 18.38 0.23 28.03
CA VAL A 572 17.02 -0.15 28.44
C VAL A 572 17.10 -1.29 29.48
N PRO A 573 16.61 -1.12 30.71
CA PRO A 573 16.69 -2.14 31.72
C PRO A 573 15.94 -3.42 31.33
N LEU A 574 16.54 -4.59 31.54
CA LEU A 574 15.88 -5.88 31.27
C LEU A 574 14.51 -6.00 31.96
N LYS A 575 14.38 -5.40 33.15
CA LYS A 575 13.13 -5.36 33.90
C LYS A 575 11.99 -4.76 33.08
N VAL A 576 12.23 -3.64 32.39
CA VAL A 576 11.24 -2.95 31.54
C VAL A 576 10.82 -3.85 30.37
N LEU A 577 11.77 -4.54 29.75
CA LEU A 577 11.49 -5.48 28.66
C LEU A 577 10.65 -6.66 29.15
N CYS A 578 10.99 -7.23 30.31
CA CYS A 578 10.21 -8.31 30.90
C CYS A 578 8.78 -7.87 31.27
N GLU A 579 8.60 -6.68 31.84
CA GLU A 579 7.27 -6.13 32.18
C GLU A 579 6.40 -5.90 30.94
N LYS A 580 6.98 -5.60 29.80
CA LYS A 580 6.25 -5.34 28.55
C LYS A 580 5.92 -6.61 27.78
N PHE A 581 6.81 -7.59 27.75
CA PHE A 581 6.71 -8.76 26.88
C PHE A 581 6.32 -10.06 27.59
N ALA A 582 6.52 -10.18 28.91
CA ALA A 582 5.96 -11.29 29.67
C ALA A 582 4.42 -11.21 29.65
N HIS A 583 3.78 -12.37 29.63
CA HIS A 583 2.31 -12.53 29.59
C HIS A 583 1.61 -12.11 28.30
N THR A 584 2.36 -11.73 27.25
CA THR A 584 1.79 -11.55 25.91
C THR A 584 1.24 -12.87 25.37
N ARG A 585 0.04 -12.81 24.78
CA ARG A 585 -0.67 -14.01 24.32
C ARG A 585 -0.82 -14.03 22.79
N PHE A 586 -0.25 -15.06 22.17
CA PHE A 586 -0.42 -15.42 20.76
C PHE A 586 0.06 -16.86 20.53
N GLU A 587 -0.32 -17.46 19.41
CA GLU A 587 0.13 -18.80 19.05
C GLU A 587 1.56 -18.79 18.46
N PRO A 588 2.38 -19.84 18.75
CA PRO A 588 2.02 -21.03 19.53
C PRO A 588 2.02 -20.78 21.04
N SER A 589 0.97 -21.25 21.71
CA SER A 589 0.83 -21.28 23.18
C SER A 589 0.70 -22.72 23.66
N GLY A 590 1.10 -23.01 24.92
CA GLY A 590 0.98 -24.36 25.45
C GLY A 590 1.86 -24.65 26.66
N TRP A 591 1.80 -25.89 27.10
CA TRP A 591 2.66 -26.36 28.19
C TRP A 591 4.11 -26.42 27.75
N SER A 592 4.98 -25.83 28.55
CA SER A 592 6.42 -25.94 28.36
C SER A 592 6.98 -27.11 29.18
N GLN A 593 8.18 -27.57 28.79
CA GLN A 593 8.92 -28.59 29.57
C GLN A 593 9.60 -28.00 30.82
N ASN A 594 9.56 -26.68 31.00
CA ASN A 594 10.10 -26.00 32.15
C ASN A 594 9.04 -25.94 33.27
N PRO A 595 9.23 -26.65 34.41
CA PRO A 595 8.24 -26.71 35.48
C PRO A 595 7.99 -25.35 36.16
N ASP A 596 8.99 -24.45 36.13
CA ASP A 596 8.89 -23.14 36.78
C ASP A 596 8.06 -22.15 35.96
N ILE A 597 7.90 -22.40 34.68
CA ILE A 597 7.05 -21.56 33.78
C ILE A 597 5.68 -22.21 33.57
N GLY A 598 5.65 -23.56 33.43
CA GLY A 598 4.43 -24.29 33.18
C GLY A 598 3.77 -23.94 31.84
N PHE A 599 2.56 -23.42 31.89
CA PHE A 599 1.87 -22.97 30.67
C PHE A 599 2.41 -21.62 30.20
N ALA A 600 2.88 -21.56 28.94
CA ALA A 600 3.31 -20.34 28.26
C ALA A 600 2.20 -19.84 27.32
N LYS A 601 1.84 -18.57 27.43
CA LYS A 601 0.82 -17.92 26.60
C LYS A 601 1.30 -17.63 25.18
N SER A 602 2.62 -17.63 24.97
CA SER A 602 3.30 -17.48 23.68
C SER A 602 4.78 -17.80 23.84
N ILE A 603 5.53 -17.91 22.73
CA ILE A 603 6.99 -17.99 22.76
C ILE A 603 7.59 -16.79 23.52
N MET A 604 7.06 -15.60 23.29
CA MET A 604 7.52 -14.37 23.95
C MET A 604 7.27 -14.40 25.46
N ASP A 605 6.09 -14.82 25.89
CA ASP A 605 5.76 -15.01 27.32
C ASP A 605 6.78 -15.93 27.98
N TYR A 606 7.10 -17.05 27.32
CA TYR A 606 8.11 -17.97 27.83
C TYR A 606 9.46 -17.34 27.99
N ILE A 607 9.98 -16.70 26.92
CA ILE A 607 11.31 -16.11 26.87
C ILE A 607 11.49 -15.05 27.96
N PHE A 608 10.54 -14.11 28.06
CA PHE A 608 10.68 -13.01 29.04
C PHE A 608 10.40 -13.42 30.47
N ARG A 609 9.55 -14.42 30.73
CA ARG A 609 9.43 -15.04 32.06
C ARG A 609 10.70 -15.79 32.44
N TRP A 610 11.33 -16.51 31.49
CA TRP A 610 12.61 -17.16 31.73
C TRP A 610 13.76 -16.15 32.00
N LEU A 611 13.83 -15.07 31.21
CA LEU A 611 14.78 -13.98 31.44
C LEU A 611 14.57 -13.31 32.80
N GLN A 612 13.33 -13.06 33.18
CA GLN A 612 12.97 -12.49 34.48
C GLN A 612 13.43 -13.37 35.62
N MET A 613 13.13 -14.66 35.57
CA MET A 613 13.52 -15.63 36.60
C MET A 613 15.03 -15.76 36.67
N ARG A 614 15.72 -15.78 35.52
CA ARG A 614 17.15 -16.03 35.44
C ARG A 614 18.01 -14.85 35.90
N PHE A 615 17.59 -13.60 35.63
CA PHE A 615 18.41 -12.41 35.77
C PHE A 615 17.87 -11.34 36.72
N LEU A 616 16.56 -11.35 37.08
CA LEU A 616 15.94 -10.26 37.84
C LEU A 616 15.44 -10.62 39.26
N THR A 617 15.21 -11.90 39.59
CA THR A 617 14.60 -12.27 40.84
C THR A 617 15.65 -12.64 41.90
N GLY A 618 16.03 -11.65 42.69
CA GLY A 618 16.99 -11.85 43.79
C GLY A 618 16.50 -12.78 44.91
N GLN A 619 15.18 -12.94 45.12
CA GLN A 619 14.63 -13.86 46.14
C GLN A 619 14.62 -15.32 45.69
N GLN A 620 14.61 -15.61 44.40
CA GLN A 620 14.69 -16.98 43.86
C GLN A 620 16.10 -17.47 43.67
N GLN A 621 17.13 -16.62 43.85
CA GLN A 621 18.54 -17.07 43.81
C GLN A 621 18.84 -18.15 44.83
N PHE A 622 18.14 -18.15 45.97
CA PHE A 622 18.34 -19.20 47.03
C PHE A 622 17.72 -20.55 46.68
N LEU A 623 16.70 -20.58 45.79
CA LEU A 623 16.07 -21.83 45.34
C LEU A 623 16.83 -22.52 44.18
N PHE A 624 17.73 -21.81 43.53
CA PHE A 624 18.42 -22.29 42.31
C PHE A 624 19.95 -22.12 42.40
N GLU A 625 20.54 -22.24 43.57
CA GLU A 625 22.01 -22.19 43.77
C GLU A 625 22.77 -23.16 42.85
N ASN A 626 22.16 -24.25 42.44
CA ASN A 626 22.74 -25.26 41.56
C ASN A 626 22.82 -24.84 40.06
N LEU A 627 22.21 -23.69 39.68
CA LEU A 627 22.23 -23.17 38.30
C LEU A 627 23.18 -21.98 38.09
N ARG A 628 23.93 -21.58 39.10
CA ARG A 628 25.02 -20.61 38.90
C ARG A 628 26.17 -21.31 38.16
N PRO A 629 26.76 -20.68 37.12
CA PRO A 629 28.04 -21.15 36.60
C PRO A 629 29.05 -21.10 37.75
N LYS A 630 29.54 -22.24 38.19
CA LYS A 630 30.69 -22.27 39.08
C LYS A 630 31.86 -21.68 38.32
N PRO A 631 32.65 -20.76 38.92
CA PRO A 631 33.94 -20.39 38.35
C PRO A 631 34.77 -21.65 38.13
N LEU A 632 35.40 -21.75 36.95
CA LEU A 632 36.37 -22.82 36.69
C LEU A 632 37.43 -22.77 37.78
N PRO A 633 37.71 -23.90 38.48
CA PRO A 633 38.81 -23.94 39.46
C PRO A 633 40.12 -23.72 38.72
N SER A 634 40.89 -22.77 39.21
CA SER A 634 42.30 -22.68 38.90
C SER A 634 42.93 -24.01 39.23
N SER A 635 43.70 -24.54 38.28
CA SER A 635 44.49 -25.76 38.38
C SER A 635 45.22 -25.91 39.74
N GLY A 636 44.91 -27.00 40.46
CA GLY A 636 45.73 -27.41 41.59
C GLY A 636 44.91 -28.19 42.64
N GLU A 637 45.26 -29.46 42.71
CA GLU A 637 45.09 -30.42 43.82
C GLU A 637 43.96 -31.46 43.74
N THR A 638 44.51 -32.67 43.60
CA THR A 638 43.94 -33.99 43.69
C THR A 638 43.64 -34.40 45.15
N SER A 639 42.55 -35.13 45.36
CA SER A 639 42.51 -36.40 46.17
C SER A 639 41.10 -36.71 46.66
N ASP A 640 40.68 -37.82 46.29
CA ASP A 640 40.34 -39.08 46.92
C ASP A 640 38.95 -39.30 47.57
N MET A 641 38.29 -40.23 46.95
CA MET A 641 37.73 -41.51 47.42
C MET A 641 36.49 -41.57 48.33
N ASN A 642 35.57 -42.39 47.81
CA ASN A 642 34.81 -43.51 48.42
C ASN A 642 33.38 -43.21 48.93
N ALA A 643 32.46 -43.82 48.33
CA ALA A 643 31.87 -45.16 48.46
C ALA A 643 30.51 -45.22 49.19
N SER A 644 29.62 -45.85 48.53
CA SER A 644 28.64 -46.90 48.92
C SER A 644 27.23 -46.38 49.36
N THR A 645 26.19 -46.90 48.92
CA THR A 645 25.57 -48.18 48.68
C THR A 645 24.05 -47.99 48.49
N ASP A 646 23.50 -48.69 47.57
CA ASP A 646 22.13 -49.11 47.26
C ASP A 646 21.51 -49.91 48.45
N PRO A 647 20.26 -50.41 48.47
CA PRO A 647 19.18 -50.46 47.48
C PRO A 647 17.70 -50.50 48.03
N SER A 648 16.78 -50.47 47.06
CA SER A 648 15.50 -51.25 47.02
C SER A 648 14.28 -50.82 47.77
N ARG A 649 13.20 -50.58 47.05
CA ARG A 649 12.02 -51.44 46.93
C ARG A 649 10.84 -50.79 46.20
N ASP A 650 10.48 -51.38 45.11
CA ASP A 650 9.12 -51.46 44.58
C ASP A 650 8.34 -52.50 45.39
N PRO A 651 7.01 -52.53 45.47
CA PRO A 651 6.16 -52.92 44.38
C PRO A 651 4.64 -52.48 44.44
N ARG A 652 4.03 -52.44 43.24
CA ARG A 652 2.70 -53.01 42.87
C ARG A 652 1.47 -52.57 43.68
N ALA A 653 0.29 -52.42 43.13
CA ALA A 653 -0.42 -52.79 41.91
C ALA A 653 -1.92 -52.47 42.10
N GLU A 654 -2.63 -52.48 40.99
CA GLU A 654 -4.07 -52.79 40.84
C GLU A 654 -5.05 -51.66 41.21
N GLY A 655 -6.05 -51.29 40.48
CA GLY A 655 -6.66 -51.87 39.27
C GLY A 655 -8.12 -51.42 39.22
N ARG A 656 -8.66 -51.32 38.00
CA ARG A 656 -10.08 -51.48 37.67
C ARG A 656 -11.05 -50.31 38.08
N ASP A 657 -11.98 -49.97 37.34
CA ASP A 657 -12.71 -50.26 36.11
C ASP A 657 -14.04 -49.46 36.15
N ALA A 658 -14.44 -49.03 35.03
CA ALA A 658 -15.80 -49.05 34.44
C ALA A 658 -16.92 -48.15 34.96
N SER A 659 -17.44 -47.48 33.98
CA SER A 659 -18.85 -47.47 33.52
C SER A 659 -19.78 -46.35 33.96
N ARG A 660 -20.24 -45.68 32.95
CA ARG A 660 -21.65 -45.46 32.52
C ARG A 660 -22.57 -44.60 33.41
N ASP A 661 -23.02 -43.64 32.80
CA ASP A 661 -24.38 -43.37 32.26
C ASP A 661 -25.21 -42.26 32.91
N THR A 662 -25.77 -41.48 32.02
CA THR A 662 -27.11 -40.88 31.92
C THR A 662 -27.55 -39.70 32.78
N ARG A 663 -27.88 -38.66 31.98
CA ARG A 663 -29.10 -37.80 32.04
C ARG A 663 -29.47 -37.10 33.36
N THR A 664 -29.62 -35.80 33.30
CA THR A 664 -30.93 -35.14 33.11
C THR A 664 -30.81 -33.60 33.17
N GLU A 665 -31.65 -32.98 32.43
CA GLU A 665 -31.94 -31.56 32.30
C GLU A 665 -32.23 -30.83 33.62
N SER A 666 -31.82 -29.59 33.74
CA SER A 666 -32.72 -28.56 34.26
C SER A 666 -32.30 -27.17 33.75
N ARG A 667 -33.25 -26.50 33.13
CA ARG A 667 -33.27 -25.07 32.78
C ARG A 667 -33.05 -24.24 34.04
N ASP A 668 -32.22 -23.22 33.92
CA ASP A 668 -32.54 -21.95 34.55
C ASP A 668 -32.01 -20.77 33.73
N THR A 669 -32.91 -19.88 33.44
CA THR A 669 -32.81 -18.64 32.71
C THR A 669 -32.10 -17.58 33.53
N ARG A 670 -30.97 -17.06 33.07
CA ARG A 670 -30.55 -15.68 33.36
C ARG A 670 -29.93 -15.05 32.10
N ALA A 671 -30.62 -14.01 31.64
CA ALA A 671 -30.15 -13.14 30.57
C ALA A 671 -28.83 -12.48 30.97
N GLY A 672 -27.73 -12.95 30.36
CA GLY A 672 -26.45 -12.26 30.34
C GLY A 672 -26.28 -11.67 28.95
N SER A 673 -25.97 -10.39 28.87
CA SER A 673 -25.66 -9.67 27.63
C SER A 673 -24.58 -10.41 26.85
N ILE A 674 -24.95 -10.97 25.71
CA ILE A 674 -24.01 -11.56 24.76
C ILE A 674 -23.25 -10.38 24.14
N HIS A 675 -21.93 -10.32 24.34
CA HIS A 675 -21.09 -9.38 23.63
C HIS A 675 -21.20 -9.64 22.11
N ALA A 676 -21.36 -8.57 21.34
CA ALA A 676 -21.49 -8.66 19.88
C ALA A 676 -20.34 -9.44 19.20
N ALA A 677 -19.18 -9.56 19.87
CA ALA A 677 -18.05 -10.38 19.45
C ALA A 677 -18.36 -11.90 19.48
N ASP A 678 -19.15 -12.37 20.45
CA ASP A 678 -19.48 -13.79 20.60
C ASP A 678 -20.57 -14.24 19.63
N ALA A 679 -21.43 -13.32 19.18
CA ALA A 679 -22.43 -13.57 18.15
C ALA A 679 -21.84 -13.63 16.75
N LEU A 680 -20.73 -12.90 16.49
CA LEU A 680 -20.00 -12.90 15.22
C LEU A 680 -19.06 -14.10 15.08
N ALA A 681 -18.52 -14.63 16.17
CA ALA A 681 -17.60 -15.77 16.16
C ALA A 681 -18.24 -17.07 15.64
N GLY A 682 -19.57 -17.17 15.70
CA GLY A 682 -20.32 -18.31 15.16
C GLY A 682 -20.72 -18.19 13.68
N MET A 683 -20.45 -17.06 13.03
CA MET A 683 -20.90 -16.79 11.66
C MET A 683 -19.76 -16.64 10.64
N ILE A 684 -18.49 -16.63 11.08
CA ILE A 684 -17.35 -16.38 10.19
C ILE A 684 -16.29 -17.45 10.45
N ASP A 685 -15.93 -18.20 9.42
CA ASP A 685 -14.74 -19.07 9.43
C ASP A 685 -13.51 -18.16 9.47
N LEU A 686 -12.87 -18.07 10.64
CA LEU A 686 -11.74 -17.17 10.93
C LEU A 686 -10.39 -17.81 10.61
N GLY A 687 -10.33 -18.82 9.72
CA GLY A 687 -9.06 -19.40 9.28
C GLY A 687 -8.09 -18.30 8.81
N ASP A 688 -6.87 -18.28 9.35
CA ASP A 688 -5.74 -17.40 8.98
C ASP A 688 -5.85 -15.90 9.32
N ALA A 689 -6.78 -15.45 10.14
CA ALA A 689 -6.83 -14.05 10.56
C ALA A 689 -5.70 -13.72 11.57
N PRO A 690 -4.85 -12.70 11.33
CA PRO A 690 -3.77 -12.33 12.23
C PRO A 690 -4.30 -11.71 13.53
N SER A 691 -3.53 -11.83 14.60
CA SER A 691 -3.81 -11.13 15.84
C SER A 691 -3.40 -9.64 15.73
N CYS A 692 -4.17 -8.78 16.37
CA CYS A 692 -3.89 -7.35 16.45
C CYS A 692 -2.59 -7.07 17.21
N HIS A 693 -1.66 -6.35 16.58
CA HIS A 693 -0.36 -5.99 17.16
C HIS A 693 -0.46 -5.04 18.38
N VAL A 694 -1.61 -4.37 18.55
CA VAL A 694 -1.83 -3.42 19.66
C VAL A 694 -2.47 -4.09 20.88
N CYS A 695 -3.51 -4.91 20.69
CA CYS A 695 -4.29 -5.47 21.81
C CYS A 695 -4.37 -7.01 21.81
N GLY A 696 -3.78 -7.70 20.84
CA GLY A 696 -3.75 -9.16 20.75
C GLY A 696 -5.07 -9.82 20.31
N SER A 697 -6.13 -9.06 20.07
CA SER A 697 -7.40 -9.61 19.58
C SER A 697 -7.29 -10.07 18.13
N ILE A 698 -8.04 -11.11 17.74
CA ILE A 698 -8.08 -11.57 16.35
C ILE A 698 -8.64 -10.44 15.48
N MET A 699 -7.94 -10.15 14.41
CA MET A 699 -8.33 -9.10 13.47
C MET A 699 -9.33 -9.63 12.44
N VAL A 700 -10.29 -8.80 12.07
CA VAL A 700 -11.26 -9.12 11.03
C VAL A 700 -10.77 -8.55 9.70
N ARG A 701 -10.85 -9.32 8.65
CA ARG A 701 -10.46 -8.90 7.31
C ARG A 701 -11.35 -7.75 6.84
N ASN A 702 -10.75 -6.67 6.38
CA ASN A 702 -11.46 -5.50 5.86
C ASN A 702 -10.81 -5.09 4.52
N GLY A 703 -11.34 -5.63 3.43
CA GLY A 703 -10.71 -5.53 2.12
C GLY A 703 -9.42 -6.34 2.03
N SER A 704 -8.36 -5.73 1.54
CA SER A 704 -7.01 -6.33 1.51
C SER A 704 -6.26 -6.24 2.85
N CYS A 705 -6.83 -5.58 3.87
CA CYS A 705 -6.24 -5.36 5.18
C CYS A 705 -7.02 -6.07 6.28
N TYR A 706 -6.42 -6.16 7.47
CA TYR A 706 -7.11 -6.65 8.67
C TYR A 706 -7.33 -5.51 9.66
N LYS A 707 -8.51 -5.47 10.28
CA LYS A 707 -8.87 -4.49 11.31
C LYS A 707 -9.16 -5.20 12.63
N CYS A 708 -8.61 -4.68 13.71
CA CYS A 708 -8.94 -5.12 15.05
C CYS A 708 -10.26 -4.48 15.50
N MET A 709 -11.25 -5.31 15.81
CA MET A 709 -12.55 -4.84 16.29
C MET A 709 -12.50 -4.37 17.76
N SER A 710 -11.46 -4.77 18.51
CA SER A 710 -11.34 -4.44 19.94
C SER A 710 -10.64 -3.10 20.19
N CYS A 711 -9.59 -2.77 19.40
CA CYS A 711 -8.83 -1.53 19.58
C CYS A 711 -8.80 -0.63 18.34
N GLY A 712 -9.41 -1.06 17.22
CA GLY A 712 -9.48 -0.26 16.01
C GLY A 712 -8.23 -0.28 15.12
N SER A 713 -7.12 -0.89 15.56
CA SER A 713 -5.88 -0.92 14.76
C SER A 713 -6.04 -1.76 13.49
N THR A 714 -5.31 -1.38 12.44
CA THR A 714 -5.32 -2.08 11.15
C THR A 714 -3.91 -2.58 10.83
N SER A 715 -3.80 -3.78 10.23
CA SER A 715 -2.56 -4.21 9.60
C SER A 715 -2.54 -3.63 8.18
N GLY A 716 -1.60 -2.72 7.93
CA GLY A 716 -1.64 -1.84 6.78
C GLY A 716 -1.62 -2.49 5.41
N CYS A 717 -2.37 -1.86 4.50
CA CYS A 717 -1.93 -1.70 3.13
C CYS A 717 -1.15 -0.38 3.06
N SER A 718 0.14 -0.44 2.78
CA SER A 718 0.92 0.73 2.40
C SER A 718 0.61 1.09 0.96
#